data_06b5f2264ca1b6bf17dc611eac16e9fe
#
_entry.id   06b5f2264ca1b6bf17dc611eac16e9fe
#
_cell.length_a   1.000
_cell.length_b   1.000
_cell.length_c   1.000
_cell.angle_alpha   90.00
_cell.angle_beta   90.00
_cell.angle_gamma   90.00
#
_symmetry.space_group_name_H-M   'P 1'
#
loop_
_entity.id
_entity.type
_entity.pdbx_description
1 polymer ?
#
loop_
_entity_poly.entity_id
_entity_poly.type
_entity_poly.pdbx_seq_one_letter_code
_entity_poly.pdbx_strand_id
1 'polypeptide(L)'
;MYAIKRDGTTVPFDRSKIRIAIEKAMKNGSGLYHPDIAEAVARDCENHFLKLDETPTIYKIEGFVYDRLIHYNHSETARAYEGYRAVQQFKRQVNTTDDSILKLMRKSNEDLMMENSNKNAVICSTQRDLIAGEVSKDIARRKLIPPHIVQAHDEGAIHWHDMDYTLQPIFNCCLINIQDMLDNSTVINEKMVETPKSFSTACTVTTQIMAQVASNQYGGQSITIKHLAPYLRRTKDKFYNFYLDKYKDEELALDLANDMMLKDLRDGVQTIRYQLSTLMTTNGQAPFATIYLEIEDGNEYEEEMALICEEMIKQRLEGMKNYKGQNVGEAFPKLVYLLDENNCLEGGKYDYITKLAAECTAKRLVPDYQSAKIMKMNYQGCTFPPMGCRSHLSPWLDENGDHKWYGRFNQGVVSLNLPQIAIISGGKMGQFWNILDQRLELCKDALLRRHEMLLGTLSDVSPIHWQHGAIARLKKGQKIDSLLKDGYSTLSLGYVGIYEMVYAMLGVSHTTPEGEKFALDVMRHMKDACDRWRNETGLGFSLYGTPAESLVYRFCRIDKARFGEIEGVTDKLYYTNSYHVNVLEEIDAFSKLKFESQFHSISTGGCISYIEVPDMTRNLEAVEQVINFIYHNIQYAEINTKPDVCYQCGYTGEMQLDENLEWYCPSCGNRDRDEMQVMRRTCGYIGTNFWNKGRTQEIGDRVLHL
;
A
#
# COMPACT_ATOMS: atom_id res chain seq x y z
N MET A 1 9.36 -20.29 -36.27
CA MET A 1 8.97 -20.35 -34.87
C MET A 1 9.68 -19.24 -34.08
N TYR A 2 9.02 -18.66 -33.11
CA TYR A 2 9.55 -17.63 -32.22
C TYR A 2 9.59 -18.15 -30.78
N ALA A 3 10.30 -17.44 -29.90
CA ALA A 3 10.32 -17.69 -28.48
C ALA A 3 10.17 -16.37 -27.71
N ILE A 4 9.50 -16.43 -26.56
CA ILE A 4 9.29 -15.28 -25.71
C ILE A 4 10.40 -15.26 -24.66
N LYS A 5 11.20 -14.17 -24.64
CA LYS A 5 12.20 -13.95 -23.59
C LYS A 5 11.57 -13.65 -22.24
N ARG A 6 12.39 -13.66 -21.18
CA ARG A 6 11.97 -13.33 -19.81
C ARG A 6 11.51 -11.90 -19.61
N ASP A 7 11.92 -11.00 -20.49
CA ASP A 7 11.49 -9.59 -20.54
C ASP A 7 10.21 -9.38 -21.38
N GLY A 8 9.58 -10.47 -21.85
CA GLY A 8 8.38 -10.42 -22.68
C GLY A 8 8.66 -10.19 -24.18
N THR A 9 9.89 -9.93 -24.59
CA THR A 9 10.21 -9.70 -26.01
C THR A 9 10.19 -11.00 -26.79
N THR A 10 9.58 -10.97 -27.98
CA THR A 10 9.54 -12.10 -28.91
C THR A 10 10.76 -12.07 -29.85
N VAL A 11 11.46 -13.18 -29.94
CA VAL A 11 12.67 -13.33 -30.79
C VAL A 11 12.58 -14.61 -31.62
N PRO A 12 13.29 -14.73 -32.75
CA PRO A 12 13.39 -15.98 -33.48
C PRO A 12 13.91 -17.10 -32.57
N PHE A 13 13.27 -18.26 -32.64
CA PHE A 13 13.72 -19.45 -31.91
C PHE A 13 15.07 -19.95 -32.49
N ASP A 14 16.04 -20.15 -31.62
CA ASP A 14 17.41 -20.55 -32.02
C ASP A 14 17.82 -21.83 -31.28
N ARG A 15 17.69 -22.95 -31.94
CA ARG A 15 18.05 -24.26 -31.44
C ARG A 15 19.53 -24.35 -31.01
N SER A 16 20.42 -23.61 -31.69
CA SER A 16 21.85 -23.64 -31.38
C SER A 16 22.16 -23.15 -29.98
N LYS A 17 21.37 -22.19 -29.45
CA LYS A 17 21.49 -21.67 -28.08
C LYS A 17 21.18 -22.73 -27.03
N ILE A 18 20.16 -23.56 -27.29
CA ILE A 18 19.81 -24.70 -26.40
C ILE A 18 20.94 -25.70 -26.37
N ARG A 19 21.42 -26.14 -27.55
CA ARG A 19 22.54 -27.06 -27.67
C ARG A 19 23.78 -26.56 -26.92
N ILE A 20 24.20 -25.31 -27.17
CA ILE A 20 25.37 -24.71 -26.53
C ILE A 20 25.21 -24.66 -25.00
N ALA A 21 24.01 -24.37 -24.50
CA ALA A 21 23.75 -24.32 -23.05
C ALA A 21 23.89 -25.71 -22.41
N ILE A 22 23.39 -26.76 -23.07
CA ILE A 22 23.54 -28.16 -22.64
C ILE A 22 25.02 -28.60 -22.69
N GLU A 23 25.72 -28.32 -23.78
CA GLU A 23 27.15 -28.63 -23.90
C GLU A 23 28.01 -27.96 -22.81
N LYS A 24 27.69 -26.72 -22.45
CA LYS A 24 28.34 -26.01 -21.33
C LYS A 24 28.06 -26.71 -19.99
N ALA A 25 26.84 -27.15 -19.75
CA ALA A 25 26.49 -27.90 -18.55
C ALA A 25 27.21 -29.24 -18.49
N MET A 26 27.39 -29.93 -19.64
CA MET A 26 28.16 -31.13 -19.75
C MET A 26 29.65 -30.92 -19.44
N LYS A 27 30.28 -29.92 -20.08
CA LYS A 27 31.70 -29.64 -19.93
C LYS A 27 32.10 -29.11 -18.56
N ASN A 28 31.31 -28.20 -18.04
CA ASN A 28 31.67 -27.43 -16.84
C ASN A 28 30.94 -27.91 -15.55
N GLY A 29 30.02 -28.87 -15.69
CA GLY A 29 29.19 -29.37 -14.59
C GLY A 29 29.30 -30.87 -14.40
N SER A 30 28.65 -31.68 -15.24
CA SER A 30 28.65 -33.14 -15.07
C SER A 30 29.97 -33.82 -15.48
N GLY A 31 30.78 -33.18 -16.33
CA GLY A 31 31.96 -33.79 -16.92
C GLY A 31 31.65 -34.84 -18.02
N LEU A 32 30.40 -35.14 -18.28
CA LEU A 32 29.93 -36.12 -19.28
C LEU A 32 29.61 -35.40 -20.58
N TYR A 33 30.60 -35.29 -21.46
CA TYR A 33 30.46 -34.59 -22.73
C TYR A 33 29.91 -35.46 -23.84
N HIS A 34 28.66 -35.34 -24.19
CA HIS A 34 27.93 -36.04 -25.25
C HIS A 34 27.22 -35.02 -26.18
N PRO A 35 27.92 -34.46 -27.16
CA PRO A 35 27.38 -33.43 -28.05
C PRO A 35 26.21 -33.93 -28.91
N ASP A 36 26.15 -35.20 -29.22
CA ASP A 36 25.06 -35.89 -29.90
C ASP A 36 23.75 -35.85 -29.08
N ILE A 37 23.83 -36.06 -27.77
CA ILE A 37 22.68 -35.92 -26.86
C ILE A 37 22.24 -34.46 -26.74
N ALA A 38 23.18 -33.51 -26.65
CA ALA A 38 22.85 -32.09 -26.62
C ALA A 38 22.10 -31.64 -27.88
N GLU A 39 22.52 -32.13 -29.05
CA GLU A 39 21.84 -31.88 -30.33
C GLU A 39 20.46 -32.56 -30.40
N ALA A 40 20.36 -33.81 -29.90
CA ALA A 40 19.10 -34.55 -29.87
C ALA A 40 18.07 -33.86 -29.00
N VAL A 41 18.44 -33.44 -27.78
CA VAL A 41 17.54 -32.71 -26.87
C VAL A 41 17.12 -31.35 -27.46
N ALA A 42 18.03 -30.62 -28.09
CA ALA A 42 17.71 -29.33 -28.71
C ALA A 42 16.75 -29.49 -29.90
N ARG A 43 16.92 -30.55 -30.70
CA ARG A 43 16.02 -30.90 -31.80
C ARG A 43 14.65 -31.35 -31.28
N ASP A 44 14.61 -32.16 -30.24
CA ASP A 44 13.35 -32.58 -29.62
C ASP A 44 12.57 -31.41 -29.10
N CYS A 45 13.24 -30.43 -28.51
CA CYS A 45 12.62 -29.19 -28.02
C CYS A 45 12.00 -28.41 -29.18
N GLU A 46 12.73 -28.17 -30.25
CA GLU A 46 12.23 -27.49 -31.44
C GLU A 46 11.01 -28.19 -32.03
N ASN A 47 11.11 -29.53 -32.23
CA ASN A 47 10.04 -30.35 -32.80
C ASN A 47 8.78 -30.37 -31.89
N HIS A 48 8.97 -30.37 -30.60
CA HIS A 48 7.85 -30.35 -29.62
C HIS A 48 7.01 -29.09 -29.79
N PHE A 49 7.61 -27.91 -29.73
CA PHE A 49 6.90 -26.66 -29.84
C PHE A 49 6.38 -26.34 -31.26
N LEU A 50 7.08 -26.86 -32.29
CA LEU A 50 6.53 -26.80 -33.67
C LEU A 50 5.27 -27.64 -33.85
N LYS A 51 5.19 -28.81 -33.22
CA LYS A 51 3.99 -29.67 -33.28
C LYS A 51 2.78 -29.09 -32.53
N LEU A 52 3.05 -28.32 -31.46
CA LEU A 52 2.01 -27.66 -30.68
C LEU A 52 1.56 -26.32 -31.29
N ASP A 53 2.23 -25.88 -32.36
CA ASP A 53 2.05 -24.53 -32.95
C ASP A 53 2.11 -23.40 -31.87
N GLU A 54 3.02 -23.60 -30.90
CA GLU A 54 3.15 -22.72 -29.75
C GLU A 54 4.42 -21.87 -29.85
N THR A 55 4.31 -20.58 -29.46
CA THR A 55 5.46 -19.71 -29.21
C THR A 55 5.89 -19.87 -27.74
N PRO A 56 6.90 -20.73 -27.45
CA PRO A 56 7.24 -21.07 -26.08
C PRO A 56 7.95 -19.91 -25.37
N THR A 57 7.72 -19.80 -24.06
CA THR A 57 8.53 -18.96 -23.19
C THR A 57 9.86 -19.66 -22.88
N ILE A 58 10.88 -18.88 -22.50
CA ILE A 58 12.17 -19.45 -22.06
C ILE A 58 11.99 -20.46 -20.92
N TYR A 59 11.05 -20.23 -20.01
CA TYR A 59 10.74 -21.15 -18.90
C TYR A 59 10.22 -22.51 -19.39
N LYS A 60 9.34 -22.52 -20.38
CA LYS A 60 8.84 -23.78 -21.00
C LYS A 60 9.96 -24.54 -21.72
N ILE A 61 10.81 -23.80 -22.43
CA ILE A 61 12.01 -24.40 -23.10
C ILE A 61 12.93 -25.02 -22.05
N GLU A 62 13.23 -24.31 -20.98
CA GLU A 62 14.14 -24.78 -19.91
C GLU A 62 13.59 -26.02 -19.19
N GLY A 63 12.30 -26.04 -18.86
CA GLY A 63 11.62 -27.19 -18.25
C GLY A 63 11.66 -28.41 -19.18
N PHE A 64 11.32 -28.21 -20.45
CA PHE A 64 11.37 -29.30 -21.45
C PHE A 64 12.78 -29.88 -21.63
N VAL A 65 13.81 -29.03 -21.69
CA VAL A 65 15.20 -29.46 -21.78
C VAL A 65 15.61 -30.31 -20.58
N TYR A 66 15.24 -29.90 -19.37
CA TYR A 66 15.50 -30.66 -18.14
C TYR A 66 14.86 -32.05 -18.20
N ASP A 67 13.57 -32.13 -18.52
CA ASP A 67 12.81 -33.38 -18.60
C ASP A 67 13.40 -34.34 -19.69
N ARG A 68 13.82 -33.75 -20.82
CA ARG A 68 14.44 -34.56 -21.91
C ARG A 68 15.82 -35.09 -21.54
N LEU A 69 16.62 -34.31 -20.80
CA LEU A 69 17.91 -34.81 -20.29
C LEU A 69 17.71 -35.98 -19.31
N ILE A 70 16.71 -35.91 -18.43
CA ILE A 70 16.33 -37.06 -17.57
C ILE A 70 15.88 -38.24 -18.42
N HIS A 71 15.05 -38.03 -19.45
CA HIS A 71 14.57 -39.07 -20.33
C HIS A 71 15.72 -39.79 -21.08
N TYR A 72 16.76 -39.06 -21.46
CA TYR A 72 17.97 -39.62 -22.07
C TYR A 72 18.96 -40.23 -21.05
N ASN A 73 18.57 -40.43 -19.79
CA ASN A 73 19.40 -40.93 -18.70
C ASN A 73 20.63 -40.06 -18.36
N HIS A 74 20.54 -38.75 -18.65
CA HIS A 74 21.58 -37.77 -18.33
C HIS A 74 21.19 -36.92 -17.09
N SER A 75 20.83 -37.57 -15.99
CA SER A 75 20.36 -36.90 -14.76
C SER A 75 21.42 -35.96 -14.13
N GLU A 76 22.71 -36.34 -14.21
CA GLU A 76 23.78 -35.46 -13.74
C GLU A 76 23.94 -34.22 -14.61
N THR A 77 23.79 -34.36 -15.93
CA THR A 77 23.76 -33.20 -16.85
C THR A 77 22.54 -32.33 -16.63
N ALA A 78 21.37 -32.92 -16.35
CA ALA A 78 20.17 -32.18 -16.02
C ALA A 78 20.36 -31.32 -14.76
N ARG A 79 20.92 -31.89 -13.69
CA ARG A 79 21.30 -31.16 -12.47
C ARG A 79 22.33 -30.07 -12.71
N ALA A 80 23.37 -30.38 -13.51
CA ALA A 80 24.39 -29.40 -13.89
C ALA A 80 23.83 -28.29 -14.76
N TYR A 81 22.89 -28.59 -15.66
CA TYR A 81 22.17 -27.60 -16.47
C TYR A 81 21.34 -26.66 -15.59
N GLU A 82 20.63 -27.18 -14.60
CA GLU A 82 19.89 -26.41 -13.62
C GLU A 82 20.84 -25.57 -12.73
N GLY A 83 21.93 -26.13 -12.23
CA GLY A 83 22.96 -25.44 -11.49
C GLY A 83 23.65 -24.34 -12.31
N TYR A 84 23.99 -24.61 -13.57
CA TYR A 84 24.53 -23.61 -14.50
C TYR A 84 23.53 -22.48 -14.73
N ARG A 85 22.27 -22.81 -14.89
CA ARG A 85 21.15 -21.85 -14.99
C ARG A 85 21.06 -20.97 -13.75
N ALA A 86 21.14 -21.56 -12.55
CA ALA A 86 21.13 -20.81 -11.28
C ALA A 86 22.35 -19.87 -11.18
N VAL A 87 23.55 -20.30 -11.57
CA VAL A 87 24.76 -19.47 -11.62
C VAL A 87 24.64 -18.35 -12.65
N GLN A 88 24.09 -18.62 -13.84
CA GLN A 88 23.87 -17.57 -14.85
C GLN A 88 22.78 -16.59 -14.42
N GLN A 89 21.76 -17.06 -13.75
CA GLN A 89 20.74 -16.22 -13.15
C GLN A 89 21.34 -15.33 -12.05
N PHE A 90 22.19 -15.89 -11.20
CA PHE A 90 22.95 -15.17 -10.18
C PHE A 90 23.87 -14.09 -10.80
N LYS A 91 24.67 -14.46 -11.83
CA LYS A 91 25.54 -13.49 -12.54
C LYS A 91 24.76 -12.37 -13.20
N ARG A 92 23.60 -12.67 -13.76
CA ARG A 92 22.70 -11.66 -14.34
C ARG A 92 22.11 -10.74 -13.25
N GLN A 93 21.79 -11.30 -12.08
CA GLN A 93 21.28 -10.52 -10.96
C GLN A 93 22.33 -9.56 -10.40
N VAL A 94 23.58 -9.96 -10.29
CA VAL A 94 24.69 -9.08 -9.90
C VAL A 94 24.93 -7.98 -10.94
N ASN A 95 24.91 -8.33 -12.23
CA ASN A 95 25.02 -7.34 -13.30
C ASN A 95 23.78 -6.44 -13.41
N THR A 96 22.59 -6.90 -12.98
CA THR A 96 21.36 -6.13 -13.01
C THR A 96 21.30 -5.07 -11.93
N THR A 97 21.92 -5.26 -10.77
CA THR A 97 21.94 -4.24 -9.70
C THR A 97 22.78 -3.04 -10.12
N ASP A 98 24.01 -3.24 -10.60
CA ASP A 98 24.87 -2.18 -11.11
C ASP A 98 24.20 -1.46 -12.30
N ASP A 99 23.63 -2.23 -13.23
CA ASP A 99 22.92 -1.68 -14.40
C ASP A 99 21.67 -0.88 -14.00
N SER A 100 20.90 -1.38 -13.02
CA SER A 100 19.74 -0.68 -12.45
C SER A 100 20.15 0.68 -11.85
N ILE A 101 21.21 0.70 -11.04
CA ILE A 101 21.76 1.92 -10.42
C ILE A 101 22.25 2.89 -11.50
N LEU A 102 23.03 2.42 -12.49
CA LEU A 102 23.55 3.24 -13.56
C LEU A 102 22.43 3.83 -14.45
N LYS A 103 21.39 3.04 -14.72
CA LYS A 103 20.18 3.51 -15.43
C LYS A 103 19.40 4.53 -14.60
N LEU A 104 19.31 4.37 -13.30
CA LEU A 104 18.68 5.36 -12.40
C LEU A 104 19.45 6.70 -12.47
N MET A 105 20.78 6.66 -12.37
CA MET A 105 21.61 7.87 -12.48
C MET A 105 21.48 8.57 -13.84
N ARG A 106 21.26 7.80 -14.91
CA ARG A 106 21.03 8.31 -16.28
C ARG A 106 19.56 8.69 -16.54
N LYS A 107 18.68 8.58 -15.54
CA LYS A 107 17.23 8.83 -15.65
C LYS A 107 16.54 7.96 -16.71
N SER A 108 16.99 6.73 -16.89
CA SER A 108 16.48 5.76 -17.87
C SER A 108 15.94 4.48 -17.26
N ASN A 109 15.84 4.40 -15.93
CA ASN A 109 15.22 3.27 -15.20
C ASN A 109 13.77 3.61 -14.90
N GLU A 110 12.89 3.49 -15.90
CA GLU A 110 11.47 3.84 -15.76
C GLU A 110 10.77 3.00 -14.67
N ASP A 111 11.04 1.69 -14.59
CA ASP A 111 10.42 0.81 -13.60
C ASP A 111 10.70 1.29 -12.16
N LEU A 112 11.96 1.64 -11.84
CA LEU A 112 12.35 2.11 -10.51
C LEU A 112 11.88 3.56 -10.26
N MET A 113 11.98 4.42 -11.28
CA MET A 113 11.58 5.83 -11.17
C MET A 113 10.06 5.99 -10.96
N MET A 114 9.26 5.04 -11.45
CA MET A 114 7.79 5.05 -11.37
C MET A 114 7.24 4.00 -10.37
N GLU A 115 8.09 3.44 -9.52
CA GLU A 115 7.67 2.45 -8.52
C GLU A 115 6.73 3.06 -7.48
N ASN A 116 6.98 4.31 -7.09
CA ASN A 116 6.17 5.04 -6.11
C ASN A 116 5.84 6.45 -6.63
N SER A 117 4.56 6.72 -6.84
CA SER A 117 4.07 8.01 -7.36
C SER A 117 4.25 9.21 -6.42
N ASN A 118 4.74 9.01 -5.20
CA ASN A 118 5.07 10.08 -4.24
C ASN A 118 6.57 10.34 -4.11
N LYS A 119 7.41 9.57 -4.82
CA LYS A 119 8.86 9.77 -4.88
C LYS A 119 9.28 10.43 -6.20
N ASN A 120 9.95 11.57 -6.13
CA ASN A 120 10.55 12.18 -7.31
C ASN A 120 12.00 11.68 -7.47
N ALA A 121 12.19 10.68 -8.31
CA ALA A 121 13.47 10.02 -8.56
C ALA A 121 14.56 10.93 -9.19
N VAL A 122 14.23 12.14 -9.61
CA VAL A 122 15.21 13.12 -10.13
C VAL A 122 15.96 13.83 -9.01
N ILE A 123 15.37 13.90 -7.81
CA ILE A 123 15.95 14.58 -6.64
C ILE A 123 17.06 13.73 -6.03
N CYS A 124 18.22 14.35 -5.73
CA CYS A 124 19.40 13.63 -5.22
C CYS A 124 19.16 12.83 -3.93
N SER A 125 18.37 13.36 -2.98
CA SER A 125 18.02 12.64 -1.76
C SER A 125 17.20 11.38 -2.04
N THR A 126 16.23 11.47 -2.94
CA THR A 126 15.44 10.33 -3.41
C THR A 126 16.29 9.31 -4.16
N GLN A 127 17.22 9.78 -5.03
CA GLN A 127 18.14 8.87 -5.70
C GLN A 127 19.02 8.07 -4.73
N ARG A 128 19.48 8.70 -3.64
CA ARG A 128 20.25 8.00 -2.60
C ARG A 128 19.46 6.89 -1.93
N ASP A 129 18.19 7.13 -1.62
CA ASP A 129 17.30 6.12 -1.04
C ASP A 129 17.06 4.97 -2.03
N LEU A 130 16.76 5.28 -3.29
CA LEU A 130 16.58 4.27 -4.34
C LEU A 130 17.85 3.44 -4.60
N ILE A 131 19.03 4.04 -4.60
CA ILE A 131 20.31 3.31 -4.71
C ILE A 131 20.51 2.39 -3.52
N ALA A 132 20.28 2.88 -2.30
CA ALA A 132 20.35 2.05 -1.09
C ALA A 132 19.35 0.88 -1.16
N GLY A 133 18.15 1.14 -1.67
CA GLY A 133 17.12 0.12 -1.91
C GLY A 133 17.58 -0.98 -2.87
N GLU A 134 18.18 -0.63 -4.01
CA GLU A 134 18.70 -1.63 -4.97
C GLU A 134 19.81 -2.50 -4.36
N VAL A 135 20.71 -1.90 -3.60
CA VAL A 135 21.75 -2.66 -2.86
C VAL A 135 21.11 -3.57 -1.81
N SER A 136 20.12 -3.06 -1.08
CA SER A 136 19.37 -3.85 -0.08
C SER A 136 18.67 -5.05 -0.71
N LYS A 137 17.93 -4.85 -1.81
CA LYS A 137 17.26 -5.92 -2.56
C LYS A 137 18.26 -7.02 -2.98
N ASP A 138 19.41 -6.65 -3.52
CA ASP A 138 20.42 -7.61 -3.95
C ASP A 138 20.98 -8.43 -2.78
N ILE A 139 21.39 -7.78 -1.69
CA ILE A 139 21.96 -8.48 -0.53
C ILE A 139 20.90 -9.33 0.17
N ALA A 140 19.67 -8.81 0.34
CA ALA A 140 18.56 -9.54 0.96
C ALA A 140 18.29 -10.86 0.21
N ARG A 141 18.21 -10.81 -1.12
CA ARG A 141 17.96 -11.96 -1.99
C ARG A 141 19.06 -13.02 -1.91
N ARG A 142 20.32 -12.60 -1.79
CA ARG A 142 21.46 -13.50 -1.81
C ARG A 142 21.84 -14.06 -0.44
N LYS A 143 21.48 -13.37 0.65
CA LYS A 143 22.03 -13.65 1.99
C LYS A 143 20.99 -13.82 3.09
N LEU A 144 19.84 -13.15 3.01
CA LEU A 144 18.91 -13.06 4.12
C LEU A 144 17.62 -13.84 3.91
N ILE A 145 17.08 -13.82 2.69
CA ILE A 145 15.81 -14.48 2.37
C ILE A 145 16.11 -15.89 1.85
N PRO A 146 15.42 -16.93 2.33
CA PRO A 146 15.59 -18.30 1.84
C PRO A 146 15.42 -18.41 0.32
N PRO A 147 16.25 -19.21 -0.38
CA PRO A 147 16.23 -19.29 -1.85
C PRO A 147 14.87 -19.65 -2.46
N HIS A 148 14.08 -20.52 -1.82
CA HIS A 148 12.76 -20.91 -2.30
C HIS A 148 11.75 -19.74 -2.23
N ILE A 149 11.85 -18.86 -1.23
CA ILE A 149 11.03 -17.65 -1.12
C ILE A 149 11.44 -16.64 -2.20
N VAL A 150 12.75 -16.46 -2.42
CA VAL A 150 13.28 -15.61 -3.50
C VAL A 150 12.79 -16.10 -4.86
N GLN A 151 12.88 -17.40 -5.11
CA GLN A 151 12.39 -18.00 -6.34
C GLN A 151 10.89 -17.75 -6.55
N ALA A 152 10.09 -17.98 -5.53
CA ALA A 152 8.64 -17.76 -5.58
C ALA A 152 8.30 -16.28 -5.82
N HIS A 153 9.05 -15.35 -5.23
CA HIS A 153 8.92 -13.92 -5.51
C HIS A 153 9.26 -13.61 -6.98
N ASP A 154 10.36 -14.15 -7.50
CA ASP A 154 10.81 -13.90 -8.88
C ASP A 154 9.86 -14.48 -9.93
N GLU A 155 9.31 -15.65 -9.63
CA GLU A 155 8.33 -16.32 -10.48
C GLU A 155 6.92 -15.70 -10.38
N GLY A 156 6.73 -14.70 -9.53
CA GLY A 156 5.45 -14.02 -9.34
C GLY A 156 4.40 -14.84 -8.60
N ALA A 157 4.79 -15.91 -7.91
CA ALA A 157 3.89 -16.72 -7.10
C ALA A 157 3.43 -15.97 -5.84
N ILE A 158 4.37 -15.26 -5.23
CA ILE A 158 4.16 -14.37 -4.09
C ILE A 158 4.92 -13.07 -4.33
N HIS A 159 4.64 -12.07 -3.50
CA HIS A 159 5.43 -10.84 -3.44
C HIS A 159 5.86 -10.56 -2.00
N TRP A 160 7.18 -10.54 -1.78
CA TRP A 160 7.78 -10.01 -0.57
C TRP A 160 7.81 -8.48 -0.72
N HIS A 161 6.96 -7.78 0.03
CA HIS A 161 6.89 -6.31 -0.03
C HIS A 161 8.15 -5.66 0.56
N ASP A 162 8.46 -4.47 0.07
CA ASP A 162 9.52 -3.60 0.63
C ASP A 162 10.86 -4.31 0.84
N MET A 163 11.28 -5.06 -0.17
CA MET A 163 12.55 -5.80 -0.15
C MET A 163 13.75 -4.86 -0.11
N ASP A 164 13.58 -3.63 -0.57
CA ASP A 164 14.54 -2.53 -0.53
C ASP A 164 14.89 -2.07 0.89
N TYR A 165 14.06 -2.37 1.88
CA TYR A 165 14.32 -2.05 3.28
C TYR A 165 14.69 -3.27 4.14
N THR A 166 14.85 -4.45 3.55
CA THR A 166 15.05 -5.72 4.28
C THR A 166 16.37 -5.81 5.05
N LEU A 167 17.38 -4.99 4.73
CA LEU A 167 18.66 -4.98 5.47
C LEU A 167 18.56 -4.35 6.86
N GLN A 168 17.64 -3.42 7.07
CA GLN A 168 17.44 -2.76 8.34
C GLN A 168 16.37 -3.48 9.17
N PRO A 169 16.50 -3.52 10.51
CA PRO A 169 15.47 -4.07 11.39
C PRO A 169 14.36 -3.05 11.61
N ILE A 170 13.69 -2.66 10.52
CA ILE A 170 12.56 -1.74 10.49
C ILE A 170 11.29 -2.49 10.06
N PHE A 171 10.15 -1.89 10.36
CA PHE A 171 8.84 -2.49 10.14
C PHE A 171 7.99 -1.64 9.20
N ASN A 172 6.80 -2.13 8.83
CA ASN A 172 5.94 -1.50 7.84
C ASN A 172 5.26 -0.22 8.38
N CYS A 173 4.16 -0.37 9.09
CA CYS A 173 3.27 0.74 9.48
C CYS A 173 3.00 0.74 10.98
N CYS A 174 2.64 1.91 11.55
CA CYS A 174 2.26 2.00 12.96
C CYS A 174 1.14 3.00 13.23
N LEU A 175 0.49 2.84 14.38
CA LEU A 175 -0.32 3.85 15.04
C LEU A 175 0.52 4.51 16.13
N ILE A 176 0.88 5.77 15.94
CA ILE A 176 1.74 6.50 16.89
C ILE A 176 0.94 6.86 18.13
N ASN A 177 1.47 6.59 19.30
CA ASN A 177 0.90 7.05 20.57
C ASN A 177 1.33 8.49 20.88
N ILE A 178 0.76 9.44 20.14
CA ILE A 178 1.04 10.88 20.33
C ILE A 178 0.65 11.33 21.73
N GLN A 179 -0.43 10.80 22.30
CA GLN A 179 -0.85 11.14 23.65
C GLN A 179 0.26 10.87 24.66
N ASP A 180 0.84 9.66 24.66
CA ASP A 180 1.93 9.32 25.57
C ASP A 180 3.15 10.23 25.38
N MET A 181 3.50 10.52 24.12
CA MET A 181 4.68 11.35 23.82
C MET A 181 4.52 12.81 24.24
N LEU A 182 3.34 13.37 24.14
CA LEU A 182 3.05 14.74 24.52
C LEU A 182 2.81 14.90 26.03
N ASP A 183 2.12 13.95 26.66
CA ASP A 183 1.79 14.05 28.10
C ASP A 183 3.00 13.69 28.98
N ASN A 184 3.80 12.71 28.58
CA ASN A 184 4.97 12.24 29.34
C ASN A 184 6.32 12.75 28.82
N SER A 185 6.29 13.77 27.96
CA SER A 185 7.47 14.28 27.25
C SER A 185 8.10 13.21 26.33
N THR A 186 8.90 13.64 25.39
CA THR A 186 9.62 12.76 24.46
C THR A 186 11.03 13.25 24.19
N VAL A 187 11.82 12.48 23.47
CA VAL A 187 13.19 12.87 23.08
C VAL A 187 13.34 12.82 21.57
N ILE A 188 13.80 13.90 20.97
CA ILE A 188 14.11 14.00 19.55
C ILE A 188 15.58 14.45 19.42
N ASN A 189 16.39 13.67 18.69
CA ASN A 189 17.81 13.93 18.53
C ASN A 189 18.52 14.27 19.86
N GLU A 190 18.33 13.40 20.85
CA GLU A 190 18.93 13.53 22.20
C GLU A 190 18.49 14.79 22.98
N LYS A 191 17.48 15.51 22.50
CA LYS A 191 16.92 16.68 23.20
C LYS A 191 15.54 16.34 23.75
N MET A 192 15.35 16.65 25.04
CA MET A 192 14.05 16.50 25.67
C MET A 192 13.07 17.54 25.11
N VAL A 193 11.90 17.07 24.71
CA VAL A 193 10.76 17.89 24.30
C VAL A 193 9.71 17.78 25.41
N GLU A 194 9.54 18.87 26.14
CA GLU A 194 8.60 18.93 27.26
C GLU A 194 7.14 18.97 26.77
N THR A 195 6.21 18.64 27.66
CA THR A 195 4.76 18.71 27.42
C THR A 195 4.34 20.09 26.88
N PRO A 196 3.70 20.16 25.71
CA PRO A 196 3.23 21.43 25.13
C PRO A 196 2.22 22.15 26.01
N LYS A 197 2.26 23.49 25.96
CA LYS A 197 1.34 24.37 26.71
C LYS A 197 0.30 25.06 25.83
N SER A 198 0.28 24.74 24.53
CA SER A 198 -0.70 25.27 23.57
C SER A 198 -0.89 24.28 22.43
N PHE A 199 -1.97 24.44 21.70
CA PHE A 199 -2.33 23.59 20.56
C PHE A 199 -1.30 23.70 19.41
N SER A 200 -0.93 24.92 19.02
CA SER A 200 0.04 25.13 17.94
C SER A 200 1.42 24.53 18.29
N THR A 201 1.85 24.58 19.55
CA THR A 201 3.06 23.90 20.00
C THR A 201 2.91 22.38 19.93
N ALA A 202 1.78 21.83 20.36
CA ALA A 202 1.48 20.40 20.25
C ALA A 202 1.51 19.94 18.78
N CYS A 203 0.92 20.70 17.87
CA CYS A 203 0.96 20.44 16.43
C CYS A 203 2.39 20.44 15.88
N THR A 204 3.22 21.42 16.27
CA THR A 204 4.63 21.49 15.85
C THR A 204 5.42 20.29 16.33
N VAL A 205 5.29 19.91 17.61
CA VAL A 205 5.96 18.74 18.18
C VAL A 205 5.49 17.45 17.47
N THR A 206 4.20 17.33 17.23
CA THR A 206 3.62 16.16 16.52
C THR A 206 4.21 16.01 15.12
N THR A 207 4.37 17.09 14.36
CA THR A 207 4.97 17.00 13.01
C THR A 207 6.45 16.59 13.07
N GLN A 208 7.19 17.03 14.07
CA GLN A 208 8.59 16.59 14.29
C GLN A 208 8.64 15.09 14.66
N ILE A 209 7.74 14.62 15.52
CA ILE A 209 7.61 13.19 15.86
C ILE A 209 7.33 12.39 14.58
N MET A 210 6.35 12.80 13.79
CA MET A 210 5.96 12.11 12.56
C MET A 210 7.10 12.05 11.54
N ALA A 211 7.89 13.12 11.41
CA ALA A 211 9.07 13.12 10.53
C ALA A 211 10.16 12.13 11.00
N GLN A 212 10.38 12.04 12.30
CA GLN A 212 11.33 11.07 12.87
C GLN A 212 10.85 9.64 12.75
N VAL A 213 9.57 9.39 13.02
CA VAL A 213 8.95 8.07 12.84
C VAL A 213 9.03 7.63 11.37
N ALA A 214 8.64 8.49 10.43
CA ALA A 214 8.71 8.20 8.99
C ALA A 214 10.14 7.90 8.49
N SER A 215 11.16 8.45 9.14
CA SER A 215 12.57 8.19 8.81
C SER A 215 13.10 6.86 9.36
N ASN A 216 12.34 6.17 10.21
CA ASN A 216 12.76 4.94 10.88
C ASN A 216 11.83 3.75 10.61
N GLN A 217 10.91 3.87 9.64
CA GLN A 217 10.05 2.80 9.10
C GLN A 217 9.87 3.01 7.60
N TYR A 218 9.34 2.02 6.89
CA TYR A 218 9.19 2.14 5.43
C TYR A 218 7.75 2.40 4.98
N GLY A 219 6.75 2.08 5.79
CA GLY A 219 5.34 2.32 5.46
C GLY A 219 4.74 3.55 6.14
N GLY A 220 3.42 3.58 6.19
CA GLY A 220 2.66 4.72 6.70
C GLY A 220 2.53 4.75 8.22
N GLN A 221 2.17 5.91 8.71
CA GLN A 221 1.93 6.16 10.13
C GLN A 221 0.64 6.94 10.31
N SER A 222 -0.07 6.67 11.38
CA SER A 222 -1.34 7.35 11.67
C SER A 222 -1.37 7.92 13.08
N ILE A 223 -2.01 9.06 13.20
CA ILE A 223 -2.34 9.73 14.46
C ILE A 223 -3.83 10.05 14.51
N THR A 224 -4.36 10.34 15.68
CA THR A 224 -5.71 10.87 15.86
C THR A 224 -5.68 12.29 16.40
N ILE A 225 -6.64 13.10 15.98
CA ILE A 225 -6.86 14.45 16.55
C ILE A 225 -7.31 14.38 18.01
N LYS A 226 -7.89 13.28 18.46
CA LYS A 226 -8.26 13.03 19.85
C LYS A 226 -7.09 13.25 20.80
N HIS A 227 -5.86 12.88 20.39
CA HIS A 227 -4.66 13.12 21.18
C HIS A 227 -4.21 14.59 21.21
N LEU A 228 -4.72 15.44 20.32
CA LEU A 228 -4.41 16.86 20.23
C LEU A 228 -5.49 17.75 20.90
N ALA A 229 -6.71 17.25 21.01
CA ALA A 229 -7.85 17.98 21.54
C ALA A 229 -7.62 18.55 22.95
N PRO A 230 -6.98 17.85 23.90
CA PRO A 230 -6.69 18.40 25.22
C PRO A 230 -5.83 19.68 25.19
N TYR A 231 -4.96 19.80 24.19
CA TYR A 231 -4.07 20.98 24.05
C TYR A 231 -4.81 22.20 23.53
N LEU A 232 -5.91 22.03 22.81
CA LEU A 232 -6.78 23.12 22.41
C LEU A 232 -7.51 23.70 23.65
N ARG A 233 -8.02 22.83 24.53
CA ARG A 233 -8.58 23.23 25.83
C ARG A 233 -7.54 23.97 26.68
N ARG A 234 -6.33 23.44 26.78
CA ARG A 234 -5.21 24.08 27.52
C ARG A 234 -4.89 25.48 26.96
N THR A 235 -4.99 25.69 25.64
CA THR A 235 -4.82 27.02 25.04
C THR A 235 -5.91 27.98 25.52
N LYS A 236 -7.18 27.56 25.49
CA LYS A 236 -8.31 28.36 25.98
C LYS A 236 -8.13 28.74 27.45
N ASP A 237 -7.86 27.76 28.30
CA ASP A 237 -7.66 27.96 29.75
C ASP A 237 -6.50 28.92 30.05
N LYS A 238 -5.39 28.77 29.31
CA LYS A 238 -4.22 29.66 29.44
C LYS A 238 -4.59 31.11 29.16
N PHE A 239 -5.31 31.38 28.07
CA PHE A 239 -5.71 32.76 27.72
C PHE A 239 -6.82 33.26 28.59
N TYR A 240 -7.76 32.42 28.99
CA TYR A 240 -8.81 32.79 29.93
C TYR A 240 -8.22 33.32 31.28
N ASN A 241 -7.31 32.55 31.87
CA ASN A 241 -6.65 32.93 33.11
C ASN A 241 -5.83 34.23 32.96
N PHE A 242 -5.14 34.38 31.82
CA PHE A 242 -4.37 35.59 31.52
C PHE A 242 -5.28 36.85 31.42
N TYR A 243 -6.38 36.75 30.69
CA TYR A 243 -7.30 37.88 30.51
C TYR A 243 -8.14 38.17 31.75
N LEU A 244 -8.54 37.13 32.47
CA LEU A 244 -9.24 37.28 33.75
C LEU A 244 -8.37 38.02 34.79
N ASP A 245 -7.10 37.65 34.88
CA ASP A 245 -6.15 38.33 35.77
C ASP A 245 -5.99 39.81 35.38
N LYS A 246 -5.96 40.11 34.08
CA LYS A 246 -5.73 41.44 33.53
C LYS A 246 -6.94 42.35 33.63
N TYR A 247 -8.13 41.86 33.30
CA TYR A 247 -9.34 42.70 33.16
C TYR A 247 -10.33 42.52 34.32
N LYS A 248 -10.23 41.41 35.08
CA LYS A 248 -11.15 41.06 36.19
C LYS A 248 -12.62 40.98 35.76
N ASP A 249 -12.86 40.64 34.51
CA ASP A 249 -14.15 40.52 33.87
C ASP A 249 -14.23 39.13 33.22
N GLU A 250 -15.09 38.25 33.71
CA GLU A 250 -15.18 36.85 33.30
C GLU A 250 -15.69 36.70 31.87
N GLU A 251 -16.71 37.47 31.49
CA GLU A 251 -17.32 37.41 30.15
C GLU A 251 -16.34 37.88 29.08
N LEU A 252 -15.72 39.04 29.30
CA LEU A 252 -14.68 39.57 28.42
C LEU A 252 -13.48 38.65 28.33
N ALA A 253 -13.05 38.04 29.45
CA ALA A 253 -11.93 37.11 29.48
C ALA A 253 -12.24 35.84 28.69
N LEU A 254 -13.48 35.34 28.76
CA LEU A 254 -13.95 34.19 28.01
C LEU A 254 -13.99 34.46 26.50
N ASP A 255 -14.53 35.59 26.08
CA ASP A 255 -14.61 35.99 24.66
C ASP A 255 -13.20 36.10 24.04
N LEU A 256 -12.31 36.85 24.71
CA LEU A 256 -10.94 37.01 24.26
C LEU A 256 -10.16 35.68 24.23
N ALA A 257 -10.40 34.80 25.20
CA ALA A 257 -9.79 33.47 25.24
C ALA A 257 -10.28 32.58 24.07
N ASN A 258 -11.57 32.64 23.73
CA ASN A 258 -12.10 31.93 22.56
C ASN A 258 -11.49 32.46 21.26
N ASP A 259 -11.37 33.75 21.07
CA ASP A 259 -10.72 34.34 19.88
C ASP A 259 -9.28 33.90 19.74
N MET A 260 -8.53 33.89 20.85
CA MET A 260 -7.13 33.41 20.85
C MET A 260 -7.02 31.92 20.64
N MET A 261 -7.93 31.12 21.16
CA MET A 261 -8.00 29.67 20.94
C MET A 261 -8.27 29.36 19.44
N LEU A 262 -9.24 30.04 18.83
CA LEU A 262 -9.57 29.87 17.41
C LEU A 262 -8.40 30.30 16.50
N LYS A 263 -7.66 31.32 16.88
CA LYS A 263 -6.44 31.70 16.18
C LYS A 263 -5.37 30.61 16.31
N ASP A 264 -5.09 30.13 17.52
CA ASP A 264 -4.10 29.06 17.78
C ASP A 264 -4.50 27.76 17.07
N LEU A 265 -5.79 27.47 16.97
CA LEU A 265 -6.33 26.36 16.18
C LEU A 265 -5.95 26.46 14.69
N ARG A 266 -6.24 27.61 14.05
CA ARG A 266 -5.89 27.84 12.63
C ARG A 266 -4.39 27.72 12.39
N ASP A 267 -3.59 28.36 13.24
CA ASP A 267 -2.13 28.36 13.14
C ASP A 267 -1.56 26.94 13.33
N GLY A 268 -2.11 26.17 14.27
CA GLY A 268 -1.71 24.79 14.53
C GLY A 268 -2.05 23.83 13.37
N VAL A 269 -3.27 23.90 12.86
CA VAL A 269 -3.71 23.10 11.71
C VAL A 269 -2.90 23.44 10.46
N GLN A 270 -2.66 24.74 10.21
CA GLN A 270 -1.81 25.19 9.11
C GLN A 270 -0.39 24.63 9.25
N THR A 271 0.17 24.61 10.45
CA THR A 271 1.49 24.05 10.73
C THR A 271 1.56 22.57 10.36
N ILE A 272 0.58 21.77 10.79
CA ILE A 272 0.50 20.35 10.43
C ILE A 272 0.48 20.17 8.91
N ARG A 273 -0.39 20.89 8.23
CA ARG A 273 -0.55 20.82 6.77
C ARG A 273 0.75 21.12 6.04
N TYR A 274 1.33 22.31 6.29
CA TYR A 274 2.51 22.75 5.60
C TYR A 274 3.72 21.86 5.88
N GLN A 275 3.95 21.50 7.14
CA GLN A 275 5.10 20.67 7.48
C GLN A 275 4.99 19.26 6.89
N LEU A 276 3.84 18.58 7.02
CA LEU A 276 3.69 17.24 6.47
C LEU A 276 3.67 17.19 4.94
N SER A 277 3.36 18.30 4.27
CA SER A 277 3.41 18.40 2.80
C SER A 277 4.78 18.79 2.25
N THR A 278 5.60 19.51 3.04
CA THR A 278 6.86 20.10 2.55
C THR A 278 8.10 19.46 3.13
N LEU A 279 8.00 18.72 4.25
CA LEU A 279 9.12 17.98 4.81
C LEU A 279 9.50 16.81 3.92
N MET A 280 10.81 16.64 3.72
CA MET A 280 11.36 15.45 3.07
C MET A 280 12.05 14.59 4.12
N THR A 281 11.62 13.35 4.24
CA THR A 281 12.22 12.34 5.13
C THR A 281 13.46 11.71 4.49
N THR A 282 14.15 10.87 5.25
CA THR A 282 15.29 10.10 4.73
C THR A 282 14.88 9.15 3.59
N ASN A 283 13.61 8.78 3.48
CA ASN A 283 13.08 7.92 2.43
C ASN A 283 12.79 8.67 1.10
N GLY A 284 13.21 9.93 1.00
CA GLY A 284 13.12 10.72 -0.24
C GLY A 284 11.70 11.14 -0.63
N GLN A 285 10.78 11.22 0.34
CA GLN A 285 9.39 11.67 0.14
C GLN A 285 8.88 12.40 1.40
N ALA A 286 7.74 13.08 1.27
CA ALA A 286 7.01 13.60 2.43
C ALA A 286 6.61 12.45 3.37
N PRO A 287 6.44 12.69 4.69
CA PRO A 287 5.98 11.66 5.61
C PRO A 287 4.69 11.02 5.12
N PHE A 288 4.67 9.70 4.99
CA PHE A 288 3.46 8.95 4.64
C PHE A 288 2.51 8.93 5.84
N ALA A 289 1.79 10.03 6.01
CA ALA A 289 1.06 10.39 7.22
C ALA A 289 -0.45 10.32 7.01
N THR A 290 -1.15 9.73 7.98
CA THR A 290 -2.62 9.74 8.06
C THR A 290 -3.06 10.42 9.34
N ILE A 291 -4.03 11.31 9.25
CA ILE A 291 -4.69 11.97 10.39
C ILE A 291 -6.13 11.47 10.46
N TYR A 292 -6.47 10.92 11.59
CA TYR A 292 -7.81 10.42 11.88
C TYR A 292 -8.66 11.53 12.50
N LEU A 293 -9.72 11.88 11.80
CA LEU A 293 -10.70 12.86 12.21
C LEU A 293 -11.88 12.13 12.85
N GLU A 294 -11.95 12.18 14.16
CA GLU A 294 -13.02 11.54 14.94
C GLU A 294 -13.64 12.52 15.92
N ILE A 295 -14.95 12.35 16.18
CA ILE A 295 -15.70 13.11 17.19
C ILE A 295 -16.40 12.09 18.07
N GLU A 296 -15.78 11.75 19.18
CA GLU A 296 -16.30 10.74 20.11
C GLU A 296 -17.39 11.33 20.99
N ASP A 297 -18.61 10.81 20.83
CA ASP A 297 -19.79 11.25 21.58
C ASP A 297 -19.59 11.04 23.09
N GLY A 298 -19.91 12.08 23.88
CA GLY A 298 -19.76 12.07 25.32
C GLY A 298 -18.32 12.16 25.86
N ASN A 299 -17.33 12.33 25.00
CA ASN A 299 -15.95 12.57 25.42
C ASN A 299 -15.82 13.99 25.98
N GLU A 300 -14.98 14.16 27.02
CA GLU A 300 -14.76 15.48 27.63
C GLU A 300 -14.20 16.54 26.67
N TYR A 301 -13.55 16.13 25.58
CA TYR A 301 -12.97 17.00 24.53
C TYR A 301 -13.75 16.93 23.20
N GLU A 302 -15.02 16.54 23.26
CA GLU A 302 -15.87 16.38 22.06
C GLU A 302 -15.94 17.67 21.21
N GLU A 303 -16.10 18.83 21.86
CA GLU A 303 -16.17 20.13 21.18
C GLU A 303 -14.83 20.51 20.53
N GLU A 304 -13.72 20.26 21.21
CA GLU A 304 -12.39 20.53 20.68
C GLU A 304 -12.08 19.60 19.49
N MET A 305 -12.48 18.33 19.55
CA MET A 305 -12.37 17.42 18.41
C MET A 305 -13.17 17.92 17.21
N ALA A 306 -14.40 18.38 17.42
CA ALA A 306 -15.24 18.94 16.36
C ALA A 306 -14.61 20.19 15.73
N LEU A 307 -14.09 21.12 16.53
CA LEU A 307 -13.39 22.33 16.05
C LEU A 307 -12.14 21.95 15.21
N ILE A 308 -11.36 20.98 15.66
CA ILE A 308 -10.17 20.52 14.92
C ILE A 308 -10.58 19.84 13.62
N CYS A 309 -11.60 18.98 13.60
CA CYS A 309 -12.16 18.37 12.40
C CYS A 309 -12.57 19.42 11.38
N GLU A 310 -13.38 20.36 11.81
CA GLU A 310 -13.92 21.44 10.97
C GLU A 310 -12.78 22.26 10.35
N GLU A 311 -11.82 22.71 11.15
CA GLU A 311 -10.69 23.52 10.67
C GLU A 311 -9.77 22.74 9.71
N MET A 312 -9.52 21.46 10.00
CA MET A 312 -8.73 20.60 9.11
C MET A 312 -9.38 20.45 7.74
N ILE A 313 -10.69 20.24 7.69
CA ILE A 313 -11.44 20.10 6.44
C ILE A 313 -11.53 21.43 5.70
N LYS A 314 -11.77 22.56 6.41
CA LYS A 314 -11.79 23.91 5.82
C LYS A 314 -10.48 24.25 5.12
N GLN A 315 -9.36 24.07 5.80
CA GLN A 315 -8.05 24.37 5.20
C GLN A 315 -7.72 23.41 4.05
N ARG A 316 -8.15 22.15 4.11
CA ARG A 316 -7.98 21.22 3.01
C ARG A 316 -8.81 21.62 1.78
N LEU A 317 -10.03 22.09 1.99
CA LEU A 317 -10.90 22.58 0.92
C LEU A 317 -10.30 23.80 0.20
N GLU A 318 -9.65 24.71 0.92
CA GLU A 318 -8.92 25.83 0.33
C GLU A 318 -7.77 25.40 -0.59
N GLY A 319 -7.08 24.28 -0.26
CA GLY A 319 -5.89 23.81 -0.97
C GLY A 319 -4.62 24.60 -0.64
N MET A 320 -3.48 24.15 -1.18
CA MET A 320 -2.18 24.84 -1.08
C MET A 320 -1.84 25.56 -2.39
N LYS A 321 -1.08 26.65 -2.28
CA LYS A 321 -0.59 27.34 -3.46
C LYS A 321 0.68 26.67 -3.98
N ASN A 322 0.71 26.38 -5.30
CA ASN A 322 1.94 25.99 -5.98
C ASN A 322 2.85 27.22 -6.21
N TYR A 323 4.01 27.00 -6.83
CA TYR A 323 4.99 28.05 -7.15
C TYR A 323 4.46 29.14 -8.12
N LYS A 324 3.35 28.87 -8.81
CA LYS A 324 2.65 29.85 -9.67
C LYS A 324 1.51 30.57 -8.97
N GLY A 325 1.27 30.27 -7.68
CA GLY A 325 0.17 30.89 -6.90
C GLY A 325 -1.20 30.26 -7.13
N GLN A 326 -1.29 29.14 -7.86
CA GLN A 326 -2.54 28.40 -8.10
C GLN A 326 -2.83 27.46 -6.93
N ASN A 327 -4.09 27.33 -6.54
CA ASN A 327 -4.49 26.38 -5.52
C ASN A 327 -4.50 24.96 -6.08
N VAL A 328 -3.70 24.08 -5.48
CA VAL A 328 -3.53 22.67 -5.86
C VAL A 328 -3.93 21.76 -4.72
N GLY A 329 -4.21 20.49 -5.04
CA GLY A 329 -4.47 19.46 -4.05
C GLY A 329 -3.20 18.97 -3.37
N GLU A 330 -3.37 18.37 -2.19
CA GLU A 330 -2.27 17.83 -1.36
C GLU A 330 -2.45 16.31 -1.23
N ALA A 331 -1.37 15.54 -1.46
CA ALA A 331 -1.39 14.10 -1.24
C ALA A 331 -1.36 13.75 0.25
N PHE A 332 -0.56 14.49 1.03
CA PHE A 332 -0.36 14.30 2.46
C PHE A 332 -0.60 15.58 3.25
N PRO A 333 -0.98 15.43 4.55
CA PRO A 333 -1.40 14.19 5.19
C PRO A 333 -2.71 13.66 4.62
N LYS A 334 -2.86 12.34 4.56
CA LYS A 334 -4.14 11.69 4.26
C LYS A 334 -5.12 11.99 5.42
N LEU A 335 -6.35 12.35 5.11
CA LEU A 335 -7.42 12.55 6.09
C LEU A 335 -8.40 11.38 6.02
N VAL A 336 -8.67 10.76 7.15
CA VAL A 336 -9.71 9.73 7.31
C VAL A 336 -10.74 10.23 8.30
N TYR A 337 -11.97 10.39 7.86
CA TYR A 337 -13.08 10.91 8.67
C TYR A 337 -13.96 9.77 9.15
N LEU A 338 -14.08 9.65 10.48
CA LEU A 338 -14.94 8.65 11.10
C LEU A 338 -16.39 9.15 11.07
N LEU A 339 -17.24 8.40 10.39
CA LEU A 339 -18.69 8.59 10.38
C LEU A 339 -19.29 7.89 11.60
N ASP A 340 -19.95 8.66 12.48
CA ASP A 340 -20.73 8.15 13.61
C ASP A 340 -22.11 8.80 13.65
N GLU A 341 -22.98 8.40 14.55
CA GLU A 341 -24.37 8.88 14.63
C GLU A 341 -24.46 10.40 14.82
N ASN A 342 -23.55 10.98 15.63
CA ASN A 342 -23.54 12.40 15.94
C ASN A 342 -23.12 13.33 14.78
N ASN A 343 -22.49 12.77 13.71
CA ASN A 343 -21.99 13.59 12.62
C ASN A 343 -22.49 13.19 11.22
N CYS A 344 -23.06 11.97 11.06
CA CYS A 344 -23.44 11.44 9.75
C CYS A 344 -24.96 11.36 9.56
N LEU A 345 -25.73 11.26 10.63
CA LEU A 345 -27.18 11.18 10.54
C LEU A 345 -27.81 12.58 10.52
N GLU A 346 -28.91 12.73 9.78
CA GLU A 346 -29.65 13.99 9.70
C GLU A 346 -30.08 14.46 11.09
N GLY A 347 -29.76 15.72 11.42
CA GLY A 347 -30.02 16.29 12.75
C GLY A 347 -28.98 15.94 13.82
N GLY A 348 -27.93 15.23 13.45
CA GLY A 348 -26.77 15.02 14.33
C GLY A 348 -26.10 16.36 14.69
N LYS A 349 -25.55 16.47 15.90
CA LYS A 349 -24.92 17.71 16.42
C LYS A 349 -23.85 18.27 15.48
N TYR A 350 -23.16 17.40 14.74
CA TYR A 350 -22.03 17.73 13.86
C TYR A 350 -22.28 17.35 12.40
N ASP A 351 -23.52 17.20 11.95
CA ASP A 351 -23.85 16.85 10.55
C ASP A 351 -23.32 17.91 9.56
N TYR A 352 -23.21 19.16 9.99
CA TYR A 352 -22.64 20.25 9.20
C TYR A 352 -21.16 20.00 8.83
N ILE A 353 -20.39 19.27 9.67
CA ILE A 353 -18.98 18.89 9.35
C ILE A 353 -18.96 17.85 8.24
N THR A 354 -19.90 16.91 8.23
CA THR A 354 -20.02 15.93 7.15
C THR A 354 -20.43 16.60 5.82
N LYS A 355 -21.29 17.59 5.84
CA LYS A 355 -21.61 18.41 4.65
C LYS A 355 -20.38 19.16 4.13
N LEU A 356 -19.59 19.74 5.03
CA LEU A 356 -18.31 20.36 4.68
C LEU A 356 -17.31 19.34 4.11
N ALA A 357 -17.28 18.12 4.66
CA ALA A 357 -16.45 17.01 4.16
C ALA A 357 -16.90 16.57 2.76
N ALA A 358 -18.21 16.53 2.49
CA ALA A 358 -18.75 16.24 1.15
C ALA A 358 -18.29 17.28 0.11
N GLU A 359 -18.34 18.58 0.46
CA GLU A 359 -17.80 19.65 -0.40
C GLU A 359 -16.29 19.48 -0.64
N CYS A 360 -15.54 19.18 0.42
CA CYS A 360 -14.10 18.94 0.31
C CYS A 360 -13.80 17.73 -0.59
N THR A 361 -14.54 16.65 -0.45
CA THR A 361 -14.40 15.45 -1.31
C THR A 361 -14.67 15.79 -2.76
N ALA A 362 -15.76 16.50 -3.07
CA ALA A 362 -16.09 16.89 -4.43
C ALA A 362 -14.98 17.72 -5.10
N LYS A 363 -14.30 18.60 -4.35
CA LYS A 363 -13.26 19.51 -4.87
C LYS A 363 -11.84 19.00 -4.73
N ARG A 364 -11.55 18.13 -3.75
CA ARG A 364 -10.17 17.82 -3.33
C ARG A 364 -9.86 16.34 -3.16
N LEU A 365 -10.80 15.45 -3.45
CA LEU A 365 -10.60 14.00 -3.34
C LEU A 365 -10.43 13.48 -1.90
N VAL A 366 -10.64 14.30 -0.90
CA VAL A 366 -10.49 13.98 0.53
C VAL A 366 -11.61 14.63 1.35
N PRO A 367 -11.94 14.07 2.55
CA PRO A 367 -11.36 12.90 3.23
C PRO A 367 -11.83 11.56 2.69
N ASP A 368 -11.18 10.47 3.16
CA ASP A 368 -11.75 9.13 3.12
C ASP A 368 -12.73 8.94 4.27
N TYR A 369 -13.62 7.97 4.14
CA TYR A 369 -14.70 7.73 5.11
C TYR A 369 -14.60 6.35 5.73
N GLN A 370 -14.64 6.29 7.07
CA GLN A 370 -14.69 5.04 7.84
C GLN A 370 -15.97 5.02 8.68
N SER A 371 -16.71 3.91 8.65
CA SER A 371 -17.96 3.75 9.41
C SER A 371 -17.69 3.26 10.83
N ALA A 372 -18.01 4.05 11.84
CA ALA A 372 -17.94 3.63 13.24
C ALA A 372 -18.86 2.43 13.50
N LYS A 373 -20.06 2.42 12.91
CA LYS A 373 -21.02 1.32 13.03
C LYS A 373 -20.43 -0.02 12.59
N ILE A 374 -19.85 -0.08 11.39
CA ILE A 374 -19.29 -1.31 10.83
C ILE A 374 -17.95 -1.68 11.51
N MET A 375 -17.14 -0.67 11.87
CA MET A 375 -15.90 -0.90 12.63
C MET A 375 -16.19 -1.57 13.98
N LYS A 376 -17.14 -1.02 14.75
CA LYS A 376 -17.54 -1.59 16.04
C LYS A 376 -18.01 -3.04 15.92
N MET A 377 -18.69 -3.40 14.81
CA MET A 377 -19.09 -4.80 14.54
C MET A 377 -17.89 -5.73 14.27
N ASN A 378 -16.91 -5.24 13.51
CA ASN A 378 -15.77 -6.06 13.06
C ASN A 378 -14.62 -6.13 14.09
N TYR A 379 -14.51 -5.14 15.00
CA TYR A 379 -13.37 -4.98 15.92
C TYR A 379 -13.79 -4.85 17.39
N GLN A 380 -14.72 -5.69 17.84
CA GLN A 380 -15.09 -5.85 19.25
C GLN A 380 -15.53 -4.53 19.92
N GLY A 381 -16.34 -3.73 19.22
CA GLY A 381 -16.87 -2.46 19.74
C GLY A 381 -15.92 -1.26 19.60
N CYS A 382 -14.78 -1.43 18.95
CA CYS A 382 -13.75 -0.38 18.83
C CYS A 382 -13.73 0.30 17.46
N THR A 383 -13.25 1.55 17.46
CA THR A 383 -12.87 2.31 16.27
C THR A 383 -11.41 2.73 16.40
N PHE A 384 -10.68 2.74 15.30
CA PHE A 384 -9.29 3.17 15.23
C PHE A 384 -8.90 3.47 13.77
N PRO A 385 -7.89 4.31 13.52
CA PRO A 385 -7.48 4.62 12.16
C PRO A 385 -6.82 3.44 11.45
N PRO A 386 -6.84 3.39 10.10
CA PRO A 386 -5.92 2.56 9.36
C PRO A 386 -4.48 3.04 9.57
N MET A 387 -3.52 2.13 9.58
CA MET A 387 -2.10 2.46 9.51
C MET A 387 -1.73 2.78 8.05
N GLY A 388 -1.30 4.00 7.78
CA GLY A 388 -0.99 4.44 6.42
C GLY A 388 -2.22 4.40 5.50
N CYS A 389 -2.17 3.58 4.42
CA CYS A 389 -3.24 3.54 3.43
C CYS A 389 -4.50 2.80 3.90
N ARG A 390 -4.39 1.54 4.34
CA ARG A 390 -5.55 0.70 4.69
C ARG A 390 -5.26 -0.45 5.67
N SER A 391 -4.05 -0.56 6.22
CA SER A 391 -3.71 -1.65 7.13
C SER A 391 -4.40 -1.48 8.48
N HIS A 392 -5.01 -2.55 8.99
CA HIS A 392 -5.67 -2.56 10.29
C HIS A 392 -4.99 -3.54 11.25
N LEU A 393 -4.96 -3.18 12.53
CA LEU A 393 -4.49 -4.05 13.60
C LEU A 393 -5.57 -5.05 14.00
N SER A 394 -5.17 -6.23 14.40
CA SER A 394 -6.08 -7.15 15.10
C SER A 394 -6.34 -6.66 16.53
N PRO A 395 -7.52 -6.91 17.12
CA PRO A 395 -7.78 -6.62 18.53
C PRO A 395 -6.73 -7.25 19.44
N TRP A 396 -6.28 -6.47 20.41
CA TRP A 396 -5.33 -6.91 21.43
C TRP A 396 -5.66 -6.20 22.74
N LEU A 397 -5.58 -6.93 23.84
CA LEU A 397 -5.88 -6.43 25.18
C LEU A 397 -4.56 -6.23 25.94
N ASP A 398 -4.47 -5.14 26.66
CA ASP A 398 -3.36 -4.88 27.58
C ASP A 398 -3.52 -5.66 28.89
N GLU A 399 -2.61 -5.44 29.84
CA GLU A 399 -2.60 -6.08 31.15
C GLU A 399 -3.82 -5.74 32.03
N ASN A 400 -4.51 -4.66 31.73
CA ASN A 400 -5.75 -4.24 32.42
C ASN A 400 -7.02 -4.84 31.76
N GLY A 401 -6.88 -5.48 30.61
CA GLY A 401 -7.98 -5.99 29.80
C GLY A 401 -8.59 -4.94 28.86
N ASP A 402 -7.92 -3.81 28.66
CA ASP A 402 -8.37 -2.75 27.77
C ASP A 402 -7.81 -2.92 26.36
N HIS A 403 -8.60 -2.56 25.35
CA HIS A 403 -8.13 -2.57 23.97
C HIS A 403 -7.06 -1.50 23.74
N LYS A 404 -5.88 -1.93 23.29
CA LYS A 404 -4.80 -1.03 22.91
C LYS A 404 -4.65 -0.99 21.39
N TRP A 405 -4.73 0.21 20.80
CA TRP A 405 -4.55 0.45 19.37
C TRP A 405 -3.28 1.26 19.09
N TYR A 406 -3.14 2.43 19.71
CA TYR A 406 -1.95 3.28 19.56
C TYR A 406 -0.71 2.69 20.26
N GLY A 407 0.44 2.93 19.67
CA GLY A 407 1.69 2.30 20.09
C GLY A 407 1.83 0.86 19.59
N ARG A 408 1.11 0.48 18.53
CA ARG A 408 1.19 -0.85 17.89
C ARG A 408 1.53 -0.72 16.41
N PHE A 409 1.98 -1.80 15.79
CA PHE A 409 2.56 -1.77 14.46
C PHE A 409 2.36 -3.07 13.67
N ASN A 410 2.58 -2.98 12.35
CA ASN A 410 2.64 -4.12 11.43
C ASN A 410 4.09 -4.45 11.09
N GLN A 411 4.50 -5.71 11.26
CA GLN A 411 5.87 -6.16 11.01
C GLN A 411 6.19 -6.23 9.51
N GLY A 412 5.21 -6.54 8.66
CA GLY A 412 5.38 -6.63 7.22
C GLY A 412 4.29 -7.41 6.51
N VAL A 413 4.38 -7.39 5.18
CA VAL A 413 3.38 -7.94 4.26
C VAL A 413 4.03 -8.92 3.27
N VAL A 414 3.34 -10.01 2.97
CA VAL A 414 3.61 -10.89 1.81
C VAL A 414 2.30 -11.08 1.06
N SER A 415 2.29 -10.82 -0.25
CA SER A 415 1.08 -10.93 -1.06
C SER A 415 1.09 -12.11 -2.00
N LEU A 416 -0.07 -12.76 -2.12
CA LEU A 416 -0.34 -13.92 -2.95
C LEU A 416 -0.88 -13.49 -4.32
N ASN A 417 -0.41 -14.16 -5.39
CA ASN A 417 -0.90 -14.00 -6.76
C ASN A 417 -1.99 -15.05 -7.03
N LEU A 418 -3.25 -14.69 -6.87
CA LEU A 418 -4.39 -15.60 -7.08
C LEU A 418 -4.61 -15.95 -8.57
N PRO A 419 -4.52 -15.01 -9.53
CA PRO A 419 -4.60 -15.33 -10.96
C PRO A 419 -3.63 -16.42 -11.39
N GLN A 420 -2.37 -16.38 -10.93
CA GLN A 420 -1.39 -17.38 -11.28
C GLN A 420 -1.78 -18.79 -10.82
N ILE A 421 -2.41 -18.92 -9.64
CA ILE A 421 -2.92 -20.20 -9.13
C ILE A 421 -3.99 -20.76 -10.08
N ALA A 422 -4.93 -19.91 -10.48
CA ALA A 422 -6.00 -20.27 -11.40
C ALA A 422 -5.44 -20.71 -12.78
N ILE A 423 -4.50 -19.96 -13.33
CA ILE A 423 -3.85 -20.30 -14.61
C ILE A 423 -3.16 -21.67 -14.52
N ILE A 424 -2.34 -21.90 -13.49
CA ILE A 424 -1.59 -23.15 -13.32
C ILE A 424 -2.54 -24.34 -13.08
N SER A 425 -3.68 -24.14 -12.42
CA SER A 425 -4.66 -25.20 -12.18
C SER A 425 -5.36 -25.68 -13.46
N GLY A 426 -5.30 -24.87 -14.53
CA GLY A 426 -5.96 -25.18 -15.80
C GLY A 426 -7.47 -25.36 -15.67
N GLY A 427 -8.13 -24.59 -14.82
CA GLY A 427 -9.56 -24.66 -14.55
C GLY A 427 -10.01 -25.85 -13.69
N LYS A 428 -9.08 -26.64 -13.17
CA LYS A 428 -9.41 -27.82 -12.36
C LYS A 428 -9.52 -27.46 -10.87
N MET A 429 -10.72 -27.47 -10.33
CA MET A 429 -11.03 -27.03 -8.97
C MET A 429 -10.16 -27.73 -7.90
N GLY A 430 -9.99 -29.07 -7.96
CA GLY A 430 -9.17 -29.80 -7.00
C GLY A 430 -7.67 -29.43 -7.06
N GLN A 431 -7.15 -29.11 -8.26
CA GLN A 431 -5.78 -28.61 -8.40
C GLN A 431 -5.64 -27.18 -7.87
N PHE A 432 -6.63 -26.32 -8.10
CA PHE A 432 -6.66 -24.97 -7.58
C PHE A 432 -6.48 -24.94 -6.05
N TRP A 433 -7.31 -25.69 -5.32
CA TRP A 433 -7.22 -25.74 -3.86
C TRP A 433 -5.88 -26.29 -3.36
N ASN A 434 -5.37 -27.34 -4.00
CA ASN A 434 -4.06 -27.90 -3.64
C ASN A 434 -2.91 -26.88 -3.87
N ILE A 435 -2.93 -26.17 -4.98
CA ILE A 435 -1.91 -25.14 -5.25
C ILE A 435 -2.07 -23.96 -4.28
N LEU A 436 -3.30 -23.55 -3.99
CA LEU A 436 -3.58 -22.50 -3.02
C LEU A 436 -2.98 -22.83 -1.64
N ASP A 437 -3.22 -24.05 -1.14
CA ASP A 437 -2.66 -24.50 0.14
C ASP A 437 -1.12 -24.48 0.14
N GLN A 438 -0.48 -24.95 -0.92
CA GLN A 438 0.98 -24.89 -1.06
C GLN A 438 1.50 -23.44 -1.06
N ARG A 439 0.79 -22.51 -1.72
CA ARG A 439 1.16 -21.10 -1.76
C ARG A 439 0.93 -20.40 -0.42
N LEU A 440 -0.10 -20.80 0.31
CA LEU A 440 -0.35 -20.30 1.67
C LEU A 440 0.76 -20.70 2.63
N GLU A 441 1.23 -21.96 2.61
CA GLU A 441 2.39 -22.37 3.43
C GLU A 441 3.66 -21.59 3.06
N LEU A 442 3.87 -21.34 1.78
CA LEU A 442 4.99 -20.51 1.32
C LEU A 442 4.88 -19.06 1.82
N CYS A 443 3.67 -18.48 1.84
CA CYS A 443 3.44 -17.15 2.42
C CYS A 443 3.68 -17.15 3.95
N LYS A 444 3.26 -18.21 4.65
CA LYS A 444 3.54 -18.41 6.08
C LYS A 444 5.05 -18.38 6.35
N ASP A 445 5.82 -19.19 5.62
CA ASP A 445 7.27 -19.24 5.76
C ASP A 445 7.91 -17.87 5.53
N ALA A 446 7.45 -17.14 4.51
CA ALA A 446 7.94 -15.81 4.20
C ALA A 446 7.60 -14.80 5.31
N LEU A 447 6.40 -14.84 5.86
CA LEU A 447 5.98 -13.97 6.98
C LEU A 447 6.71 -14.31 8.29
N LEU A 448 6.90 -15.59 8.57
CA LEU A 448 7.72 -16.02 9.71
C LEU A 448 9.16 -15.56 9.57
N ARG A 449 9.74 -15.62 8.36
CA ARG A 449 11.08 -15.11 8.11
C ARG A 449 11.19 -13.60 8.36
N ARG A 450 10.17 -12.81 8.00
CA ARG A 450 10.11 -11.37 8.36
C ARG A 450 10.12 -11.16 9.88
N HIS A 451 9.33 -11.95 10.59
CA HIS A 451 9.28 -11.91 12.05
C HIS A 451 10.66 -12.25 12.67
N GLU A 452 11.29 -13.34 12.23
CA GLU A 452 12.61 -13.76 12.69
C GLU A 452 13.68 -12.67 12.51
N MET A 453 13.63 -11.92 11.42
CA MET A 453 14.59 -10.85 11.14
C MET A 453 14.47 -9.66 12.11
N LEU A 454 13.35 -9.50 12.81
CA LEU A 454 13.17 -8.49 13.83
C LEU A 454 13.56 -8.96 15.25
N LEU A 455 13.61 -10.29 15.48
CA LEU A 455 13.98 -10.85 16.79
C LEU A 455 15.41 -10.43 17.18
N GLY A 456 15.57 -10.10 18.46
CA GLY A 456 16.85 -9.69 19.02
C GLY A 456 17.22 -8.23 18.72
N THR A 457 16.40 -7.50 17.97
CA THR A 457 16.60 -6.07 17.71
C THR A 457 16.62 -5.29 19.03
N LEU A 458 17.63 -4.43 19.20
CA LEU A 458 17.75 -3.57 20.36
C LEU A 458 16.93 -2.29 20.20
N SER A 459 16.41 -1.76 21.29
CA SER A 459 15.64 -0.51 21.31
C SER A 459 16.45 0.70 20.79
N ASP A 460 17.77 0.56 20.75
CA ASP A 460 18.71 1.60 20.29
C ASP A 460 18.65 1.86 18.78
N VAL A 461 18.14 0.92 17.96
CA VAL A 461 18.12 1.08 16.50
C VAL A 461 17.10 2.13 16.05
N SER A 462 16.06 2.37 16.86
CA SER A 462 15.09 3.43 16.64
C SER A 462 14.53 3.93 17.97
N PRO A 463 15.25 4.83 18.66
CA PRO A 463 14.83 5.32 19.98
C PRO A 463 13.45 5.97 19.97
N ILE A 464 13.07 6.67 18.90
CA ILE A 464 11.76 7.31 18.78
C ILE A 464 10.60 6.29 18.89
N HIS A 465 10.75 5.11 18.27
CA HIS A 465 9.76 4.04 18.34
C HIS A 465 9.79 3.32 19.69
N TRP A 466 10.97 2.93 20.15
CA TRP A 466 11.09 1.91 21.18
C TRP A 466 11.36 2.48 22.58
N GLN A 467 11.97 3.68 22.68
CA GLN A 467 12.36 4.26 23.98
C GLN A 467 11.57 5.51 24.35
N HIS A 468 11.03 6.25 23.36
CA HIS A 468 10.51 7.61 23.57
C HIS A 468 9.00 7.76 23.33
N GLY A 469 8.27 6.65 23.28
CA GLY A 469 6.82 6.63 23.42
C GLY A 469 6.01 6.49 22.13
N ALA A 470 6.61 6.56 20.93
CA ALA A 470 5.81 6.38 19.70
C ALA A 470 5.14 5.00 19.67
N ILE A 471 5.83 3.95 20.11
CA ILE A 471 5.30 2.59 20.29
C ILE A 471 5.45 2.14 21.74
N ALA A 472 6.63 2.29 22.32
CA ALA A 472 6.94 1.82 23.66
C ALA A 472 7.92 2.74 24.39
N ARG A 473 8.13 2.47 25.67
CA ARG A 473 9.14 3.12 26.53
C ARG A 473 10.11 2.08 27.12
N LEU A 474 10.75 1.32 26.23
CA LEU A 474 11.76 0.34 26.59
C LEU A 474 13.03 1.04 27.08
N LYS A 475 13.78 0.37 27.95
CA LYS A 475 15.10 0.85 28.36
C LYS A 475 16.10 0.73 27.21
N LYS A 476 17.11 1.60 27.20
CA LYS A 476 18.25 1.51 26.28
C LYS A 476 18.88 0.12 26.35
N GLY A 477 19.19 -0.49 25.20
CA GLY A 477 19.74 -1.84 25.11
C GLY A 477 18.76 -2.98 25.36
N GLN A 478 17.48 -2.70 25.60
CA GLN A 478 16.44 -3.72 25.75
C GLN A 478 16.02 -4.22 24.38
N LYS A 479 15.79 -5.54 24.26
CA LYS A 479 15.24 -6.15 23.04
C LYS A 479 13.76 -5.85 22.87
N ILE A 480 13.31 -5.69 21.60
CA ILE A 480 11.90 -5.45 21.27
C ILE A 480 11.05 -6.72 21.20
N ASP A 481 11.60 -7.89 21.49
CA ASP A 481 10.98 -9.20 21.30
C ASP A 481 9.61 -9.33 21.96
N SER A 482 9.39 -8.65 23.11
CA SER A 482 8.08 -8.61 23.78
C SER A 482 6.97 -7.94 22.94
N LEU A 483 7.33 -7.06 22.01
CA LEU A 483 6.41 -6.34 21.13
C LEU A 483 6.14 -7.10 19.82
N LEU A 484 6.82 -8.22 19.59
CA LEU A 484 6.70 -9.02 18.36
C LEU A 484 5.80 -10.23 18.51
N LYS A 485 5.34 -10.54 19.71
CA LYS A 485 4.60 -11.77 20.05
C LYS A 485 3.21 -11.48 20.63
N ASP A 486 2.48 -12.53 20.90
CA ASP A 486 1.16 -12.53 21.56
C ASP A 486 0.13 -11.60 20.89
N GLY A 487 0.28 -11.39 19.56
CA GLY A 487 -0.61 -10.54 18.78
C GLY A 487 -0.43 -9.03 18.98
N TYR A 488 0.58 -8.57 19.74
CA TYR A 488 0.85 -7.14 19.93
C TYR A 488 1.11 -6.41 18.61
N SER A 489 1.88 -7.00 17.73
CA SER A 489 2.10 -6.55 16.35
C SER A 489 1.54 -7.56 15.36
N THR A 490 1.32 -7.14 14.10
CA THR A 490 0.66 -7.95 13.08
C THR A 490 1.58 -8.34 11.93
N LEU A 491 1.28 -9.48 11.31
CA LEU A 491 1.86 -9.98 10.06
C LEU A 491 0.72 -10.11 9.05
N SER A 492 0.87 -9.54 7.87
CA SER A 492 -0.24 -9.47 6.91
C SER A 492 -0.03 -10.38 5.71
N LEU A 493 -0.99 -11.32 5.51
CA LEU A 493 -1.15 -12.05 4.27
C LEU A 493 -1.96 -11.20 3.31
N GLY A 494 -1.32 -10.68 2.28
CA GLY A 494 -1.96 -9.93 1.20
C GLY A 494 -2.42 -10.83 0.05
N TYR A 495 -3.28 -10.31 -0.82
CA TYR A 495 -3.72 -11.00 -2.04
C TYR A 495 -4.09 -9.98 -3.13
N VAL A 496 -4.03 -10.44 -4.40
CA VAL A 496 -4.34 -9.65 -5.61
C VAL A 496 -5.11 -10.51 -6.59
N GLY A 497 -6.04 -9.90 -7.34
CA GLY A 497 -6.61 -10.48 -8.55
C GLY A 497 -7.74 -11.50 -8.32
N ILE A 498 -8.66 -11.21 -7.39
CA ILE A 498 -9.86 -12.05 -7.19
C ILE A 498 -10.68 -12.14 -8.50
N TYR A 499 -10.84 -11.03 -9.22
CA TYR A 499 -11.58 -11.02 -10.49
C TYR A 499 -10.95 -11.97 -11.51
N GLU A 500 -9.66 -11.80 -11.80
CA GLU A 500 -8.96 -12.63 -12.80
C GLU A 500 -8.86 -14.09 -12.37
N MET A 501 -8.73 -14.38 -11.08
CA MET A 501 -8.80 -15.74 -10.55
C MET A 501 -10.15 -16.39 -10.84
N VAL A 502 -11.25 -15.71 -10.53
CA VAL A 502 -12.61 -16.22 -10.78
C VAL A 502 -12.84 -16.40 -12.27
N TYR A 503 -12.44 -15.40 -13.07
CA TYR A 503 -12.60 -15.45 -14.52
C TYR A 503 -11.82 -16.61 -15.15
N ALA A 504 -10.57 -16.83 -14.73
CA ALA A 504 -9.75 -17.95 -15.21
C ALA A 504 -10.29 -19.32 -14.80
N MET A 505 -11.00 -19.41 -13.67
CA MET A 505 -11.57 -20.69 -13.18
C MET A 505 -12.96 -20.97 -13.73
N LEU A 506 -13.82 -19.96 -13.87
CA LEU A 506 -15.25 -20.12 -14.14
C LEU A 506 -15.72 -19.45 -15.46
N GLY A 507 -14.90 -18.56 -16.03
CA GLY A 507 -15.27 -17.79 -17.24
C GLY A 507 -16.31 -16.68 -17.00
N VAL A 508 -16.54 -16.30 -15.74
CA VAL A 508 -17.50 -15.27 -15.34
C VAL A 508 -16.88 -14.25 -14.38
N SER A 509 -17.48 -13.05 -14.28
CA SER A 509 -17.07 -12.08 -13.25
C SER A 509 -17.39 -12.60 -11.85
N HIS A 510 -16.58 -12.18 -10.87
CA HIS A 510 -16.84 -12.47 -9.45
C HIS A 510 -18.05 -11.71 -8.88
N THR A 511 -18.67 -10.79 -9.64
CA THR A 511 -19.93 -10.12 -9.30
C THR A 511 -21.16 -10.99 -9.64
N THR A 512 -21.00 -12.06 -10.43
CA THR A 512 -22.07 -13.03 -10.67
C THR A 512 -22.27 -13.92 -9.43
N PRO A 513 -23.49 -14.48 -9.21
CA PRO A 513 -23.75 -15.32 -8.02
C PRO A 513 -22.79 -16.50 -7.86
N GLU A 514 -22.38 -17.14 -8.95
CA GLU A 514 -21.43 -18.24 -8.94
C GLU A 514 -20.01 -17.75 -8.63
N GLY A 515 -19.62 -16.64 -9.29
CA GLY A 515 -18.31 -16.01 -9.07
C GLY A 515 -18.16 -15.46 -7.66
N GLU A 516 -19.20 -14.79 -7.13
CA GLU A 516 -19.25 -14.29 -5.76
C GLU A 516 -19.04 -15.41 -4.73
N LYS A 517 -19.77 -16.49 -4.89
CA LYS A 517 -19.64 -17.65 -4.01
C LYS A 517 -18.20 -18.19 -4.00
N PHE A 518 -17.60 -18.40 -5.17
CA PHE A 518 -16.24 -18.92 -5.27
C PHE A 518 -15.23 -17.92 -4.69
N ALA A 519 -15.36 -16.62 -4.98
CA ALA A 519 -14.52 -15.57 -4.42
C ALA A 519 -14.56 -15.57 -2.88
N LEU A 520 -15.76 -15.61 -2.30
CA LEU A 520 -15.94 -15.65 -0.84
C LEU A 520 -15.39 -16.95 -0.21
N ASP A 521 -15.53 -18.08 -0.88
CA ASP A 521 -14.98 -19.36 -0.40
C ASP A 521 -13.44 -19.31 -0.36
N VAL A 522 -12.79 -18.76 -1.40
CA VAL A 522 -11.33 -18.56 -1.41
C VAL A 522 -10.90 -17.58 -0.31
N MET A 523 -11.62 -16.49 -0.11
CA MET A 523 -11.34 -15.51 0.92
C MET A 523 -11.44 -16.08 2.32
N ARG A 524 -12.48 -16.85 2.62
CA ARG A 524 -12.64 -17.55 3.90
C ARG A 524 -11.52 -18.55 4.12
N HIS A 525 -11.14 -19.32 3.11
CA HIS A 525 -10.04 -20.27 3.19
C HIS A 525 -8.70 -19.60 3.56
N MET A 526 -8.38 -18.44 2.95
CA MET A 526 -7.20 -17.64 3.31
C MET A 526 -7.30 -17.08 4.73
N LYS A 527 -8.48 -16.62 5.15
CA LYS A 527 -8.72 -16.14 6.52
C LYS A 527 -8.51 -17.24 7.55
N ASP A 528 -9.07 -18.43 7.28
CA ASP A 528 -8.92 -19.61 8.15
C ASP A 528 -7.45 -20.04 8.26
N ALA A 529 -6.66 -19.90 7.20
CA ALA A 529 -5.21 -20.11 7.26
C ALA A 529 -4.53 -19.12 8.22
N CYS A 530 -4.85 -17.83 8.14
CA CYS A 530 -4.33 -16.84 9.09
C CYS A 530 -4.71 -17.16 10.53
N ASP A 531 -5.94 -17.60 10.79
CA ASP A 531 -6.41 -17.94 12.12
C ASP A 531 -5.72 -19.22 12.67
N ARG A 532 -5.50 -20.23 11.82
CA ARG A 532 -4.68 -21.42 12.19
C ARG A 532 -3.26 -21.00 12.57
N TRP A 533 -2.59 -20.18 11.74
CA TRP A 533 -1.22 -19.74 12.02
C TRP A 533 -1.11 -18.93 13.31
N ARG A 534 -2.13 -18.11 13.59
CA ARG A 534 -2.22 -17.39 14.88
C ARG A 534 -2.28 -18.34 16.06
N ASN A 535 -3.14 -19.37 15.98
CA ASN A 535 -3.28 -20.37 17.04
C ASN A 535 -2.02 -21.23 17.22
N GLU A 536 -1.31 -21.55 16.12
CA GLU A 536 -0.09 -22.36 16.16
C GLU A 536 1.12 -21.58 16.71
N THR A 537 1.22 -20.30 16.44
CA THR A 537 2.44 -19.52 16.69
C THR A 537 2.30 -18.45 17.78
N GLY A 538 1.08 -18.07 18.13
CA GLY A 538 0.81 -16.90 18.99
C GLY A 538 1.05 -15.54 18.31
N LEU A 539 1.39 -15.51 17.00
CA LEU A 539 1.66 -14.27 16.27
C LEU A 539 0.38 -13.69 15.65
N GLY A 540 0.36 -12.38 15.45
CA GLY A 540 -0.81 -11.64 14.95
C GLY A 540 -0.98 -11.70 13.42
N PHE A 541 -1.23 -12.88 12.85
CA PHE A 541 -1.53 -13.00 11.41
C PHE A 541 -2.91 -12.43 11.06
N SER A 542 -3.01 -11.76 9.92
CA SER A 542 -4.27 -11.20 9.41
C SER A 542 -4.33 -11.19 7.89
N LEU A 543 -5.52 -11.39 7.34
CA LEU A 543 -5.76 -11.29 5.90
C LEU A 543 -5.92 -9.82 5.49
N TYR A 544 -5.22 -9.40 4.44
CA TYR A 544 -5.06 -8.01 4.04
C TYR A 544 -5.36 -7.79 2.56
N GLY A 545 -6.33 -6.93 2.26
CA GLY A 545 -6.58 -6.46 0.90
C GLY A 545 -5.42 -5.58 0.44
N THR A 546 -4.42 -6.16 -0.22
CA THR A 546 -3.15 -5.51 -0.57
C THR A 546 -3.36 -4.18 -1.29
N PRO A 547 -2.72 -3.07 -0.86
CA PRO A 547 -2.62 -1.86 -1.68
C PRO A 547 -1.63 -2.13 -2.81
N ALA A 548 -2.15 -2.55 -3.94
CA ALA A 548 -1.33 -3.00 -5.04
C ALA A 548 -0.85 -1.81 -5.89
N GLU A 549 0.14 -1.06 -5.43
CA GLU A 549 0.72 0.07 -6.15
C GLU A 549 1.27 -0.34 -7.52
N SER A 550 2.49 -0.84 -7.58
CA SER A 550 3.09 -1.42 -8.78
C SER A 550 2.89 -2.94 -8.90
N LEU A 551 2.37 -3.59 -7.84
CA LEU A 551 2.27 -5.05 -7.74
C LEU A 551 1.33 -5.67 -8.78
N VAL A 552 0.19 -5.04 -9.05
CA VAL A 552 -0.77 -5.52 -10.07
C VAL A 552 -0.15 -5.54 -11.46
N TYR A 553 0.67 -4.55 -11.80
CA TYR A 553 1.46 -4.50 -13.04
C TYR A 553 2.55 -5.57 -13.05
N ARG A 554 3.30 -5.71 -11.94
CA ARG A 554 4.38 -6.68 -11.81
C ARG A 554 3.88 -8.12 -11.99
N PHE A 555 2.83 -8.52 -11.29
CA PHE A 555 2.26 -9.87 -11.38
C PHE A 555 1.73 -10.17 -12.78
N CYS A 556 0.92 -9.28 -13.35
CA CYS A 556 0.39 -9.45 -14.69
C CYS A 556 1.50 -9.58 -15.74
N ARG A 557 2.55 -8.74 -15.67
CA ARG A 557 3.72 -8.80 -16.58
C ARG A 557 4.47 -10.12 -16.48
N ILE A 558 4.69 -10.62 -15.26
CA ILE A 558 5.36 -11.92 -15.05
C ILE A 558 4.52 -13.06 -15.62
N ASP A 559 3.21 -13.08 -15.31
CA ASP A 559 2.34 -14.16 -15.75
C ASP A 559 2.12 -14.13 -17.25
N LYS A 560 1.96 -12.96 -17.87
CA LYS A 560 1.94 -12.80 -19.32
C LYS A 560 3.22 -13.31 -20.00
N ALA A 561 4.38 -13.02 -19.39
CA ALA A 561 5.66 -13.52 -19.88
C ALA A 561 5.83 -15.05 -19.74
N ARG A 562 5.21 -15.66 -18.72
CA ARG A 562 5.31 -17.10 -18.43
C ARG A 562 4.29 -17.94 -19.17
N PHE A 563 3.05 -17.47 -19.24
CA PHE A 563 1.91 -18.26 -19.70
C PHE A 563 1.31 -17.74 -21.03
N GLY A 564 1.77 -16.58 -21.50
CA GLY A 564 1.23 -15.94 -22.68
C GLY A 564 0.07 -15.00 -22.36
N GLU A 565 -0.56 -14.49 -23.40
CA GLU A 565 -1.76 -13.68 -23.31
C GLU A 565 -3.00 -14.56 -23.15
N ILE A 566 -3.77 -14.33 -22.10
CA ILE A 566 -5.01 -15.05 -21.75
C ILE A 566 -6.10 -13.99 -21.67
N GLU A 567 -7.11 -14.11 -22.54
CA GLU A 567 -8.23 -13.19 -22.61
C GLU A 567 -8.96 -13.07 -21.27
N GLY A 568 -9.24 -11.83 -20.84
CA GLY A 568 -9.86 -11.52 -19.55
C GLY A 568 -8.98 -11.75 -18.32
N VAL A 569 -7.71 -12.20 -18.50
CA VAL A 569 -6.78 -12.48 -17.38
C VAL A 569 -5.47 -11.72 -17.55
N THR A 570 -4.69 -11.99 -18.62
CA THR A 570 -3.37 -11.36 -18.86
C THR A 570 -3.33 -10.50 -20.11
N ASP A 571 -4.46 -10.20 -20.72
CA ASP A 571 -4.60 -9.36 -21.91
C ASP A 571 -4.37 -7.87 -21.64
N LYS A 572 -4.53 -7.41 -20.41
CA LYS A 572 -4.18 -6.07 -19.92
C LYS A 572 -2.75 -5.98 -19.41
N LEU A 573 -2.33 -4.79 -18.97
CA LEU A 573 -1.03 -4.57 -18.31
C LEU A 573 -1.12 -4.66 -16.79
N TYR A 574 -2.28 -4.98 -16.21
CA TYR A 574 -2.52 -4.99 -14.78
C TYR A 574 -3.52 -6.08 -14.39
N TYR A 575 -3.50 -6.48 -13.12
CA TYR A 575 -4.55 -7.23 -12.46
C TYR A 575 -5.45 -6.32 -11.64
N THR A 576 -6.69 -6.72 -11.42
CA THR A 576 -7.59 -6.04 -10.50
C THR A 576 -7.04 -6.09 -9.09
N ASN A 577 -7.12 -4.97 -8.39
CA ASN A 577 -6.61 -4.85 -7.02
C ASN A 577 -7.46 -5.66 -6.05
N SER A 578 -6.82 -6.53 -5.26
CA SER A 578 -7.43 -7.35 -4.20
C SER A 578 -8.80 -7.94 -4.59
N TYR A 579 -9.88 -7.54 -3.94
CA TYR A 579 -11.26 -8.03 -4.14
C TYR A 579 -12.14 -7.08 -4.98
N HIS A 580 -11.60 -5.94 -5.43
CA HIS A 580 -12.41 -4.93 -6.10
C HIS A 580 -13.12 -5.46 -7.34
N VAL A 581 -14.28 -4.87 -7.65
CA VAL A 581 -14.92 -5.04 -8.95
C VAL A 581 -13.96 -4.57 -10.03
N ASN A 582 -13.90 -5.31 -11.15
CA ASN A 582 -13.02 -4.95 -12.27
C ASN A 582 -13.33 -3.53 -12.76
N VAL A 583 -12.30 -2.74 -13.02
CA VAL A 583 -12.44 -1.32 -13.36
C VAL A 583 -13.21 -1.05 -14.65
N LEU A 584 -13.35 -2.04 -15.52
CA LEU A 584 -14.13 -1.98 -16.77
C LEU A 584 -15.60 -2.39 -16.58
N GLU A 585 -15.97 -2.94 -15.42
CA GLU A 585 -17.32 -3.45 -15.20
C GLU A 585 -18.27 -2.29 -14.87
N GLU A 586 -19.29 -2.11 -15.70
CA GLU A 586 -20.34 -1.12 -15.48
C GLU A 586 -21.23 -1.55 -14.31
N ILE A 587 -21.11 -0.87 -13.20
CA ILE A 587 -21.86 -1.09 -11.96
C ILE A 587 -22.08 0.25 -11.28
N ASP A 588 -23.28 0.48 -10.70
CA ASP A 588 -23.53 1.70 -9.94
C ASP A 588 -22.80 1.69 -8.58
N ALA A 589 -22.59 2.89 -8.02
CA ALA A 589 -21.84 3.10 -6.78
C ALA A 589 -22.38 2.30 -5.60
N PHE A 590 -23.70 2.25 -5.43
CA PHE A 590 -24.32 1.58 -4.29
C PHE A 590 -24.23 0.05 -4.40
N SER A 591 -24.47 -0.48 -5.60
CA SER A 591 -24.29 -1.91 -5.90
C SER A 591 -22.85 -2.35 -5.72
N LYS A 592 -21.88 -1.57 -6.21
CA LYS A 592 -20.44 -1.83 -6.03
C LYS A 592 -20.04 -1.86 -4.56
N LEU A 593 -20.39 -0.82 -3.81
CA LEU A 593 -20.05 -0.75 -2.39
C LEU A 593 -20.74 -1.86 -1.58
N LYS A 594 -21.99 -2.19 -1.94
CA LYS A 594 -22.72 -3.29 -1.31
C LYS A 594 -22.05 -4.64 -1.58
N PHE A 595 -21.66 -4.91 -2.81
CA PHE A 595 -20.95 -6.12 -3.20
C PHE A 595 -19.60 -6.22 -2.47
N GLU A 596 -18.79 -5.16 -2.51
CA GLU A 596 -17.45 -5.15 -1.91
C GLU A 596 -17.47 -5.22 -0.38
N SER A 597 -18.53 -4.75 0.28
CA SER A 597 -18.65 -4.75 1.74
C SER A 597 -18.50 -6.13 2.39
N GLN A 598 -18.87 -7.19 1.69
CA GLN A 598 -18.77 -8.57 2.15
C GLN A 598 -17.33 -9.00 2.40
N PHE A 599 -16.39 -8.49 1.60
CA PHE A 599 -14.96 -8.81 1.71
C PHE A 599 -14.28 -8.10 2.88
N HIS A 600 -14.84 -6.97 3.36
CA HIS A 600 -14.28 -6.19 4.45
C HIS A 600 -14.25 -6.96 5.78
N SER A 601 -15.31 -7.67 6.12
CA SER A 601 -15.38 -8.47 7.35
C SER A 601 -14.41 -9.66 7.34
N ILE A 602 -13.99 -10.13 6.15
CA ILE A 602 -13.03 -11.23 5.99
C ILE A 602 -11.59 -10.70 5.99
N SER A 603 -11.34 -9.54 5.36
CA SER A 603 -10.02 -8.90 5.28
C SER A 603 -9.71 -8.06 6.53
N THR A 604 -9.67 -8.69 7.70
CA THR A 604 -9.51 -8.03 9.00
C THR A 604 -8.16 -7.33 9.20
N GLY A 605 -7.15 -7.65 8.39
CA GLY A 605 -5.87 -6.95 8.36
C GLY A 605 -5.89 -5.62 7.61
N GLY A 606 -7.02 -5.27 7.03
CA GLY A 606 -7.27 -4.00 6.35
C GLY A 606 -7.80 -4.15 4.92
N CYS A 607 -8.64 -3.22 4.55
CA CYS A 607 -9.30 -3.13 3.26
C CYS A 607 -9.80 -1.71 3.04
N ILE A 608 -10.09 -1.36 1.79
CA ILE A 608 -10.74 -0.10 1.42
C ILE A 608 -11.48 -0.34 0.10
N SER A 609 -12.63 0.26 -0.07
CA SER A 609 -13.33 0.31 -1.36
C SER A 609 -13.32 1.72 -1.93
N TYR A 610 -13.55 1.86 -3.23
CA TYR A 610 -13.64 3.16 -3.86
C TYR A 610 -14.74 3.19 -4.92
N ILE A 611 -15.23 4.38 -5.19
CA ILE A 611 -16.07 4.65 -6.35
C ILE A 611 -15.46 5.78 -7.19
N GLU A 612 -15.56 5.65 -8.50
CA GLU A 612 -15.20 6.72 -9.45
C GLU A 612 -16.44 7.56 -9.74
N VAL A 613 -16.32 8.88 -9.56
CA VAL A 613 -17.43 9.81 -9.79
C VAL A 613 -17.03 10.92 -10.76
N PRO A 614 -17.98 11.50 -11.49
CA PRO A 614 -17.74 12.70 -12.31
C PRO A 614 -17.46 13.93 -11.42
N ASP A 615 -17.43 15.12 -12.00
CA ASP A 615 -17.42 16.38 -11.25
C ASP A 615 -18.71 16.53 -10.42
N MET A 616 -18.56 16.35 -9.10
CA MET A 616 -19.66 16.42 -8.13
C MET A 616 -19.82 17.80 -7.47
N THR A 617 -19.04 18.80 -7.87
CA THR A 617 -19.05 20.13 -7.23
C THR A 617 -20.41 20.84 -7.28
N ARG A 618 -21.28 20.43 -8.21
CA ARG A 618 -22.66 20.96 -8.35
C ARG A 618 -23.74 20.01 -7.85
N ASN A 619 -23.37 18.85 -7.33
CA ASN A 619 -24.31 17.84 -6.83
C ASN A 619 -23.81 17.23 -5.51
N LEU A 620 -23.70 18.08 -4.49
CA LEU A 620 -23.21 17.67 -3.17
C LEU A 620 -24.17 16.71 -2.48
N GLU A 621 -25.49 16.82 -2.76
CA GLU A 621 -26.48 15.91 -2.19
C GLU A 621 -26.21 14.45 -2.57
N ALA A 622 -25.79 14.17 -3.80
CA ALA A 622 -25.43 12.82 -4.20
C ALA A 622 -24.17 12.32 -3.45
N VAL A 623 -23.21 13.20 -3.18
CA VAL A 623 -22.03 12.87 -2.35
C VAL A 623 -22.46 12.53 -0.93
N GLU A 624 -23.35 13.32 -0.33
CA GLU A 624 -23.90 13.08 1.01
C GLU A 624 -24.68 11.76 1.08
N GLN A 625 -25.45 11.41 0.04
CA GLN A 625 -26.13 10.11 -0.05
C GLN A 625 -25.16 8.95 -0.07
N VAL A 626 -24.05 9.06 -0.81
CA VAL A 626 -22.98 8.04 -0.81
C VAL A 626 -22.31 7.94 0.56
N ILE A 627 -22.02 9.06 1.21
CA ILE A 627 -21.43 9.08 2.56
C ILE A 627 -22.36 8.39 3.57
N ASN A 628 -23.65 8.67 3.51
CA ASN A 628 -24.66 8.01 4.34
C ASN A 628 -24.73 6.51 4.07
N PHE A 629 -24.65 6.11 2.79
CA PHE A 629 -24.58 4.69 2.42
C PHE A 629 -23.33 3.99 2.97
N ILE A 630 -22.17 4.67 2.93
CA ILE A 630 -20.90 4.16 3.50
C ILE A 630 -21.10 3.89 5.00
N TYR A 631 -21.66 4.84 5.76
CA TYR A 631 -21.91 4.67 7.19
C TYR A 631 -22.71 3.40 7.51
N HIS A 632 -23.74 3.10 6.70
CA HIS A 632 -24.64 1.98 6.96
C HIS A 632 -24.14 0.62 6.48
N ASN A 633 -23.29 0.57 5.44
CA ASN A 633 -23.06 -0.65 4.69
C ASN A 633 -21.60 -1.10 4.57
N ILE A 634 -20.61 -0.19 4.65
CA ILE A 634 -19.22 -0.56 4.38
C ILE A 634 -18.26 0.06 5.38
N GLN A 635 -17.25 -0.68 5.78
CA GLN A 635 -16.33 -0.29 6.84
C GLN A 635 -15.48 0.93 6.46
N TYR A 636 -14.96 0.97 5.23
CA TYR A 636 -14.01 1.98 4.80
C TYR A 636 -14.09 2.19 3.29
N ALA A 637 -14.35 3.41 2.87
CA ALA A 637 -14.46 3.74 1.46
C ALA A 637 -13.94 5.14 1.14
N GLU A 638 -13.57 5.33 -0.14
CA GLU A 638 -13.14 6.60 -0.72
C GLU A 638 -13.99 6.94 -1.95
N ILE A 639 -14.15 8.23 -2.21
CA ILE A 639 -14.86 8.78 -3.37
C ILE A 639 -13.83 9.46 -4.27
N ASN A 640 -13.64 8.95 -5.48
CA ASN A 640 -12.63 9.42 -6.40
C ASN A 640 -13.20 10.48 -7.35
N THR A 641 -12.81 11.72 -7.12
CA THR A 641 -13.02 12.85 -8.03
C THR A 641 -11.76 13.11 -8.85
N LYS A 642 -11.79 14.07 -9.75
CA LYS A 642 -10.69 14.38 -10.68
C LYS A 642 -10.22 15.86 -10.52
N PRO A 643 -9.53 16.22 -9.41
CA PRO A 643 -9.14 17.59 -9.11
C PRO A 643 -7.78 17.98 -9.75
N ASP A 644 -7.58 17.65 -11.02
CA ASP A 644 -6.32 17.95 -11.70
C ASP A 644 -6.21 19.45 -12.04
N VAL A 645 -4.98 19.92 -12.20
CA VAL A 645 -4.69 21.33 -12.52
C VAL A 645 -3.63 21.41 -13.62
N CYS A 646 -3.93 22.14 -14.69
CA CYS A 646 -2.92 22.52 -15.68
C CYS A 646 -2.27 23.85 -15.27
N TYR A 647 -0.97 23.85 -15.03
CA TYR A 647 -0.25 25.06 -14.62
C TYR A 647 -0.06 26.05 -15.76
N GLN A 648 -0.15 25.57 -17.02
CA GLN A 648 0.01 26.42 -18.20
C GLN A 648 -1.23 27.28 -18.46
N CYS A 649 -2.44 26.72 -18.45
CA CYS A 649 -3.66 27.45 -18.79
C CYS A 649 -4.61 27.70 -17.61
N GLY A 650 -4.32 27.14 -16.40
CA GLY A 650 -5.17 27.26 -15.22
C GLY A 650 -6.42 26.36 -15.25
N TYR A 651 -6.54 25.45 -16.21
CA TYR A 651 -7.64 24.49 -16.25
C TYR A 651 -7.66 23.64 -14.98
N THR A 652 -8.83 23.50 -14.37
CA THR A 652 -9.11 22.60 -13.24
C THR A 652 -10.16 21.58 -13.66
N GLY A 653 -9.90 20.30 -13.48
CA GLY A 653 -10.77 19.20 -13.89
C GLY A 653 -9.94 18.03 -14.38
N GLU A 654 -10.57 17.03 -14.97
CA GLU A 654 -9.90 15.80 -15.39
C GLU A 654 -8.91 16.00 -16.54
N MET A 655 -7.62 15.66 -16.31
CA MET A 655 -6.65 15.44 -17.38
C MET A 655 -6.97 14.12 -18.07
N GLN A 656 -6.74 14.06 -19.38
CA GLN A 656 -7.06 12.91 -20.19
C GLN A 656 -5.81 12.13 -20.59
N LEU A 657 -6.01 10.86 -20.98
CA LEU A 657 -5.01 9.97 -21.55
C LEU A 657 -5.26 9.80 -23.05
N ASP A 658 -4.19 9.79 -23.82
CA ASP A 658 -4.24 9.37 -25.21
C ASP A 658 -4.04 7.85 -25.39
N GLU A 659 -4.10 7.37 -26.61
CA GLU A 659 -3.90 5.96 -26.97
C GLU A 659 -2.52 5.39 -26.62
N ASN A 660 -1.54 6.27 -26.38
CA ASN A 660 -0.18 5.91 -25.97
C ASN A 660 -0.01 5.92 -24.42
N LEU A 661 -1.08 6.17 -23.67
CA LEU A 661 -1.09 6.34 -22.21
C LEU A 661 -0.30 7.59 -21.76
N GLU A 662 -0.31 8.65 -22.56
CA GLU A 662 0.31 9.93 -22.22
C GLU A 662 -0.74 10.95 -21.79
N TRP A 663 -0.51 11.58 -20.63
CA TRP A 663 -1.40 12.59 -20.06
C TRP A 663 -1.37 13.89 -20.85
N TYR A 664 -2.54 14.50 -21.04
CA TYR A 664 -2.67 15.82 -21.65
C TYR A 664 -3.83 16.64 -21.07
N CYS A 665 -3.68 17.98 -21.13
CA CYS A 665 -4.74 18.91 -20.75
C CYS A 665 -5.78 19.01 -21.86
N PRO A 666 -7.07 18.72 -21.62
CA PRO A 666 -8.10 18.81 -22.65
C PRO A 666 -8.39 20.25 -23.11
N SER A 667 -8.02 21.27 -22.31
CA SER A 667 -8.25 22.68 -22.63
C SER A 667 -7.17 23.28 -23.54
N CYS A 668 -5.90 23.00 -23.32
CA CYS A 668 -4.79 23.64 -24.08
C CYS A 668 -3.85 22.66 -24.78
N GLY A 669 -4.05 21.33 -24.61
CA GLY A 669 -3.20 20.31 -25.20
C GLY A 669 -1.83 20.14 -24.54
N ASN A 670 -1.57 20.81 -23.42
CA ASN A 670 -0.31 20.66 -22.68
C ASN A 670 -0.04 19.20 -22.33
N ARG A 671 1.18 18.72 -22.59
CA ARG A 671 1.67 17.36 -22.28
C ARG A 671 2.88 17.36 -21.36
N ASP A 672 3.35 18.54 -20.97
CA ASP A 672 4.49 18.66 -20.05
C ASP A 672 4.04 18.29 -18.64
N ARG A 673 4.60 17.19 -18.13
CA ARG A 673 4.28 16.64 -16.79
C ARG A 673 4.71 17.59 -15.67
N ASP A 674 5.72 18.42 -15.87
CA ASP A 674 6.17 19.42 -14.90
C ASP A 674 5.23 20.64 -14.87
N GLU A 675 4.38 20.80 -15.88
CA GLU A 675 3.41 21.88 -16.03
C GLU A 675 1.95 21.43 -15.78
N MET A 676 1.76 20.30 -15.08
CA MET A 676 0.43 19.84 -14.66
C MET A 676 0.51 19.05 -13.34
N GLN A 677 -0.57 19.06 -12.59
CA GLN A 677 -0.81 18.13 -11.47
C GLN A 677 -1.92 17.17 -11.87
N VAL A 678 -1.62 15.89 -11.86
CA VAL A 678 -2.62 14.82 -12.00
C VAL A 678 -2.70 14.11 -10.66
N MET A 679 -3.88 14.13 -10.04
CA MET A 679 -4.13 13.50 -8.74
C MET A 679 -5.05 12.31 -8.91
N ARG A 680 -4.59 11.14 -8.56
CA ARG A 680 -5.41 9.92 -8.56
C ARG A 680 -5.18 9.12 -7.29
N ARG A 681 -6.26 8.54 -6.81
CA ARG A 681 -6.13 7.52 -5.77
C ARG A 681 -5.70 6.20 -6.38
N THR A 682 -4.72 5.61 -5.73
CA THR A 682 -4.20 4.31 -6.09
C THR A 682 -4.21 3.43 -4.85
N CYS A 683 -5.41 2.90 -4.52
CA CYS A 683 -5.55 1.92 -3.45
C CYS A 683 -5.31 2.46 -2.03
N GLY A 684 -5.92 3.60 -1.72
CA GLY A 684 -5.96 4.15 -0.37
C GLY A 684 -4.97 5.29 -0.09
N TYR A 685 -4.21 5.73 -1.09
CA TYR A 685 -3.43 6.96 -1.03
C TYR A 685 -3.50 7.72 -2.35
N ILE A 686 -3.18 9.00 -2.30
CA ILE A 686 -3.17 9.88 -3.48
C ILE A 686 -1.75 9.94 -4.04
N GLY A 687 -1.61 9.59 -5.31
CA GLY A 687 -0.39 9.82 -6.08
C GLY A 687 -0.48 11.16 -6.80
N THR A 688 0.62 11.90 -6.84
CA THR A 688 0.74 13.21 -7.50
C THR A 688 1.87 13.27 -8.52
N ASN A 689 2.79 12.32 -8.48
CA ASN A 689 3.75 12.07 -9.56
C ASN A 689 3.24 10.88 -10.39
N PHE A 690 3.61 10.83 -11.65
CA PHE A 690 3.06 9.85 -12.59
C PHE A 690 3.37 8.39 -12.22
N TRP A 691 2.67 7.46 -12.84
CA TRP A 691 2.66 6.02 -12.53
C TRP A 691 3.29 5.21 -13.66
N ASN A 692 3.62 3.94 -13.37
CA ASN A 692 4.00 2.97 -14.40
C ASN A 692 2.86 2.73 -15.41
N LYS A 693 3.19 2.16 -16.56
CA LYS A 693 2.24 1.97 -17.67
C LYS A 693 1.01 1.14 -17.27
N GLY A 694 1.19 0.09 -16.49
CA GLY A 694 0.08 -0.75 -16.05
C GLY A 694 -0.89 0.00 -15.13
N ARG A 695 -0.38 0.80 -14.19
CA ARG A 695 -1.22 1.64 -13.33
C ARG A 695 -1.86 2.79 -14.12
N THR A 696 -1.16 3.38 -15.08
CA THR A 696 -1.72 4.40 -15.95
C THR A 696 -2.87 3.84 -16.80
N GLN A 697 -2.71 2.64 -17.36
CA GLN A 697 -3.80 1.97 -18.08
C GLN A 697 -4.99 1.69 -17.16
N GLU A 698 -4.75 1.13 -15.96
CA GLU A 698 -5.81 0.85 -14.99
C GLU A 698 -6.61 2.11 -14.62
N ILE A 699 -5.94 3.25 -14.42
CA ILE A 699 -6.60 4.52 -14.15
C ILE A 699 -7.43 4.99 -15.35
N GLY A 700 -6.91 4.82 -16.58
CA GLY A 700 -7.62 5.18 -17.81
C GLY A 700 -8.83 4.28 -18.10
N ASP A 701 -8.76 3.02 -17.69
CA ASP A 701 -9.81 2.03 -17.92
C ASP A 701 -10.99 2.14 -16.92
N ARG A 702 -10.86 2.97 -15.85
CA ARG A 702 -11.89 3.08 -14.80
C ARG A 702 -13.18 3.67 -15.32
N VAL A 703 -14.29 2.95 -15.22
CA VAL A 703 -15.63 3.45 -15.50
C VAL A 703 -16.16 4.31 -14.33
N LEU A 704 -17.08 5.21 -14.63
CA LEU A 704 -17.80 6.00 -13.63
C LEU A 704 -18.91 5.16 -13.00
N HIS A 705 -19.17 5.39 -11.71
CA HIS A 705 -20.16 4.67 -10.93
C HIS A 705 -21.38 5.53 -10.55
N LEU A 706 -21.34 6.86 -10.81
CA LEU A 706 -22.46 7.78 -10.64
C LEU A 706 -22.72 8.56 -11.93
#